data_9d4a00eb8e2c33452319166350884c82
#
_entry.id   9d4a00eb8e2c33452319166350884c82
#
_cell.length_a   1.000
_cell.length_b   1.000
_cell.length_c   1.000
_cell.angle_alpha   90.00
_cell.angle_beta   90.00
_cell.angle_gamma   90.00
#
_symmetry.space_group_name_H-M   'P 1'
#
loop_
_entity.id
_entity.type
_entity.pdbx_description
1 polymer ?
#
loop_
_entity_poly.entity_id
_entity_poly.type
_entity_poly.pdbx_seq_one_letter_code
_entity_poly.pdbx_strand_id
1 'polypeptide(L)'
;MKKHLLSALFLCATLGVNAQPVCNGNMVTFQYKNDSARQVMVDVQFAGRKEMTRNADGLWTVTLGPAAPDMYPYCFIVDGVSVMDPENPLYFPNEGFKNSLLEIKSTDGNLPHDIRPVPHGRMEYIHYYSKSLGGTNNAIVYLPPSYQSMGQGFNMGDQKKYPVFYLISGTTDTEEVYYKVGRVNYILDNLIADKLAKEMIVVLPYGNPTKLLAKAPAFGAGGDVFSKDLINDLMPYIEKTYRTINNSDNRAIGGFSRGGNQALFNGLTNLDKFSYLCSYSSFTSTDIPNVYDNAAATNKKINLFWLGVGTDDFLYGNARDYMEFLDQKGIKSVKEFTNDKFGHTWMNAKYFLYKTLPLLFNKKAAEAAMKEGKPAPAKTGQEQQFTAGVMARLFPRPIISPEYKENSIVFRMKAPEAKMVELECEMLPMNIAMVRDSDGVWSAELQEYLFETFKYCFIVDGTPVADPSNMYLSPDLGFKYSIADNPQSPFNFASQQDIQHGRTAYDVERQEAWYMSPTPQQQQQGAMPMMGGGMPMFIQLVPGDGDTMESWFKVGGADAIADRLIADGKIRSCILTTSRMEFMNQGQQMPGFNMNIKTLRASDYPTWTQRRRALVRLLLTASKEQPQMPQMPMGGQRPQGMQRGQFQQGQRRMGGGFPGGGFGGGMPMGGGFGPMQ
;
A
#
# COMPACT_ATOMS: atom_id res chain seq x y z
N MET A 1 -45.01 52.30 -12.89
CA MET A 1 -45.17 51.18 -11.96
C MET A 1 -44.67 49.90 -12.62
N LYS A 2 -43.42 49.54 -12.32
CA LYS A 2 -42.73 48.36 -12.87
C LYS A 2 -42.92 47.22 -11.89
N LYS A 3 -43.58 46.12 -12.30
CA LYS A 3 -43.65 44.88 -11.58
C LYS A 3 -42.44 44.03 -11.97
N HIS A 4 -41.59 43.77 -11.00
CA HIS A 4 -40.52 42.78 -11.14
C HIS A 4 -41.09 41.40 -10.92
N LEU A 5 -41.07 40.56 -11.95
CA LEU A 5 -41.29 39.11 -11.88
C LEU A 5 -39.98 38.48 -11.46
N LEU A 6 -39.88 37.98 -10.24
CA LEU A 6 -38.83 37.08 -9.79
C LEU A 6 -39.16 35.69 -10.32
N SER A 7 -38.43 35.26 -11.37
CA SER A 7 -38.42 33.86 -11.77
C SER A 7 -37.45 33.12 -10.88
N ALA A 8 -38.00 32.36 -9.92
CA ALA A 8 -37.25 31.35 -9.19
C ALA A 8 -36.97 30.19 -10.12
N LEU A 9 -35.75 30.10 -10.62
CA LEU A 9 -35.23 28.91 -11.25
C LEU A 9 -35.10 27.83 -10.17
N PHE A 10 -36.05 26.91 -10.11
CA PHE A 10 -35.85 25.63 -9.42
C PHE A 10 -34.85 24.83 -10.28
N LEU A 11 -33.58 24.89 -9.85
CA LEU A 11 -32.56 23.95 -10.30
C LEU A 11 -32.91 22.60 -9.65
N CYS A 12 -33.68 21.75 -10.31
CA CYS A 12 -33.75 20.34 -10.00
C CYS A 12 -32.37 19.76 -10.27
N ALA A 13 -31.46 19.86 -9.30
CA ALA A 13 -30.37 18.95 -9.19
C ALA A 13 -31.00 17.57 -8.96
N THR A 14 -31.00 16.72 -9.97
CA THR A 14 -31.08 15.28 -9.80
C THR A 14 -29.83 14.90 -9.02
N LEU A 15 -29.92 14.97 -7.68
CA LEU A 15 -28.98 14.32 -6.79
C LEU A 15 -29.14 12.84 -7.10
N GLY A 16 -28.23 12.31 -7.89
CA GLY A 16 -27.93 10.89 -7.87
C GLY A 16 -27.74 10.56 -6.39
N VAL A 17 -28.52 9.65 -5.86
CA VAL A 17 -28.41 9.18 -4.49
C VAL A 17 -27.08 8.42 -4.43
N ASN A 18 -25.98 9.13 -4.15
CA ASN A 18 -24.74 8.51 -3.76
C ASN A 18 -25.00 7.92 -2.37
N ALA A 19 -25.16 6.61 -2.31
CA ALA A 19 -25.47 5.91 -1.07
C ALA A 19 -24.25 5.71 -0.15
N GLN A 20 -23.14 6.42 -0.39
CA GLN A 20 -21.98 6.44 0.52
C GLN A 20 -22.37 6.98 1.89
N PRO A 21 -21.68 6.55 2.98
CA PRO A 21 -21.91 7.12 4.29
C PRO A 21 -21.76 8.64 4.28
N VAL A 22 -22.78 9.34 4.78
CA VAL A 22 -22.78 10.81 4.83
C VAL A 22 -22.35 11.27 6.21
N CYS A 23 -21.19 11.96 6.27
CA CYS A 23 -20.70 12.56 7.51
C CYS A 23 -21.27 13.97 7.69
N ASN A 24 -21.93 14.21 8.83
CA ASN A 24 -22.33 15.54 9.27
C ASN A 24 -21.65 15.84 10.61
N GLY A 25 -20.49 16.50 10.56
CA GLY A 25 -19.59 16.58 11.69
C GLY A 25 -19.14 15.19 12.13
N ASN A 26 -19.39 14.84 13.39
CA ASN A 26 -19.07 13.54 13.98
C ASN A 26 -20.23 12.52 13.96
N MET A 27 -21.34 12.87 13.30
CA MET A 27 -22.46 11.96 13.07
C MET A 27 -22.39 11.39 11.66
N VAL A 28 -22.63 10.10 11.50
CA VAL A 28 -22.54 9.37 10.24
C VAL A 28 -23.87 8.72 9.90
N THR A 29 -24.42 9.03 8.74
CA THR A 29 -25.61 8.36 8.21
C THR A 29 -25.17 7.30 7.20
N PHE A 30 -25.39 6.03 7.54
CA PHE A 30 -25.20 4.89 6.65
C PHE A 30 -26.46 4.69 5.82
N GLN A 31 -26.28 4.31 4.55
CA GLN A 31 -27.35 4.11 3.59
C GLN A 31 -27.07 2.84 2.77
N TYR A 32 -28.11 2.03 2.56
CA TYR A 32 -28.00 0.82 1.75
C TYR A 32 -29.30 0.62 0.96
N LYS A 33 -29.18 0.52 -0.36
CA LYS A 33 -30.36 0.31 -1.24
C LYS A 33 -30.56 -1.17 -1.49
N ASN A 34 -31.68 -1.70 -1.01
CA ASN A 34 -32.09 -3.07 -1.29
C ASN A 34 -33.61 -3.21 -1.12
N ASP A 35 -34.31 -3.55 -2.22
CA ASP A 35 -35.74 -3.64 -2.24
C ASP A 35 -36.28 -4.98 -1.73
N SER A 36 -35.46 -6.05 -1.75
CA SER A 36 -35.85 -7.41 -1.41
C SER A 36 -35.44 -7.85 -0.01
N ALA A 37 -34.47 -7.17 0.61
CA ALA A 37 -33.98 -7.53 1.93
C ALA A 37 -35.09 -7.43 3.00
N ARG A 38 -35.11 -8.38 3.93
CA ARG A 38 -36.02 -8.42 5.06
C ARG A 38 -35.46 -7.65 6.26
N GLN A 39 -34.13 -7.68 6.42
CA GLN A 39 -33.39 -7.01 7.47
C GLN A 39 -32.05 -6.53 6.93
N VAL A 40 -31.68 -5.31 7.27
CA VAL A 40 -30.35 -4.78 7.04
C VAL A 40 -29.83 -4.19 8.34
N MET A 41 -28.59 -4.54 8.67
CA MET A 41 -27.86 -3.95 9.79
C MET A 41 -26.55 -3.37 9.26
N VAL A 42 -25.97 -2.39 9.94
CA VAL A 42 -24.58 -1.96 9.75
C VAL A 42 -23.77 -2.43 10.94
N ASP A 43 -22.58 -2.98 10.68
CA ASP A 43 -21.56 -3.29 11.68
C ASP A 43 -20.38 -2.35 11.46
N VAL A 44 -20.15 -1.41 12.39
CA VAL A 44 -19.09 -0.39 12.32
C VAL A 44 -18.28 -0.37 13.60
N GLN A 45 -16.97 -0.24 13.48
CA GLN A 45 -16.03 -0.37 14.59
C GLN A 45 -16.38 0.50 15.81
N PHE A 46 -16.83 1.75 15.64
CA PHE A 46 -17.09 2.67 16.76
C PHE A 46 -18.44 2.48 17.46
N ALA A 47 -19.40 1.79 16.80
CA ALA A 47 -20.76 1.62 17.34
C ALA A 47 -21.22 0.16 17.43
N GLY A 48 -20.44 -0.77 16.83
CA GLY A 48 -20.82 -2.17 16.67
C GLY A 48 -22.01 -2.35 15.75
N ARG A 49 -22.72 -3.46 15.90
CA ARG A 49 -23.84 -3.84 15.04
C ARG A 49 -25.13 -3.07 15.41
N LYS A 50 -25.76 -2.43 14.41
CA LYS A 50 -26.98 -1.63 14.56
C LYS A 50 -27.98 -1.93 13.44
N GLU A 51 -29.26 -2.03 13.80
CA GLU A 51 -30.34 -2.19 12.81
C GLU A 51 -30.55 -0.89 12.02
N MET A 52 -30.92 -1.07 10.75
CA MET A 52 -31.26 0.03 9.85
C MET A 52 -32.78 0.06 9.61
N THR A 53 -33.32 1.24 9.34
CA THR A 53 -34.75 1.43 9.05
C THR A 53 -34.95 1.62 7.55
N ARG A 54 -35.89 0.87 6.96
CA ARG A 54 -36.27 0.94 5.56
C ARG A 54 -37.31 2.01 5.29
N ASN A 55 -37.11 2.85 4.29
CA ASN A 55 -38.15 3.77 3.81
C ASN A 55 -39.01 3.11 2.69
N ALA A 56 -39.99 3.86 2.19
CA ALA A 56 -40.91 3.39 1.12
C ALA A 56 -40.18 3.07 -0.20
N ASP A 57 -39.07 3.73 -0.47
CA ASP A 57 -38.28 3.56 -1.69
C ASP A 57 -37.24 2.42 -1.59
N GLY A 58 -37.27 1.63 -0.51
CA GLY A 58 -36.35 0.52 -0.30
C GLY A 58 -34.93 0.94 0.12
N LEU A 59 -34.75 2.19 0.55
CA LEU A 59 -33.51 2.68 1.11
C LEU A 59 -33.49 2.43 2.62
N TRP A 60 -32.49 1.70 3.09
CA TRP A 60 -32.20 1.42 4.49
C TRP A 60 -31.25 2.48 5.04
N THR A 61 -31.56 3.04 6.19
CA THR A 61 -30.76 4.12 6.79
C THR A 61 -30.62 3.98 8.31
N VAL A 62 -29.49 4.45 8.83
CA VAL A 62 -29.27 4.67 10.26
C VAL A 62 -28.23 5.76 10.46
N THR A 63 -28.43 6.63 11.44
CA THR A 63 -27.45 7.65 11.83
C THR A 63 -26.81 7.27 13.16
N LEU A 64 -25.48 7.19 13.18
CA LEU A 64 -24.69 6.76 14.32
C LEU A 64 -23.62 7.80 14.66
N GLY A 65 -23.20 7.83 15.92
CA GLY A 65 -22.16 8.72 16.43
C GLY A 65 -22.45 9.13 17.89
N PRO A 66 -21.67 10.07 18.43
CA PRO A 66 -20.53 10.75 17.78
C PRO A 66 -19.31 9.84 17.60
N ALA A 67 -18.60 9.98 16.49
CA ALA A 67 -17.35 9.28 16.22
C ALA A 67 -16.21 10.29 16.00
N ALA A 68 -15.04 10.00 16.52
CA ALA A 68 -13.85 10.84 16.32
C ALA A 68 -13.42 10.81 14.85
N PRO A 69 -12.77 11.87 14.32
CA PRO A 69 -12.17 11.83 13.00
C PRO A 69 -11.10 10.74 12.91
N ASP A 70 -11.32 9.77 12.04
CA ASP A 70 -10.38 8.66 11.73
C ASP A 70 -10.97 7.78 10.63
N MET A 71 -10.34 6.62 10.38
CA MET A 71 -10.79 5.60 9.43
C MET A 71 -11.38 4.39 10.19
N TYR A 72 -12.59 4.01 9.83
CA TYR A 72 -13.32 2.93 10.50
C TYR A 72 -13.75 1.85 9.51
N PRO A 73 -13.39 0.58 9.73
CA PRO A 73 -13.98 -0.52 8.98
C PRO A 73 -15.45 -0.68 9.31
N TYR A 74 -16.26 -0.97 8.29
CA TYR A 74 -17.67 -1.30 8.41
C TYR A 74 -18.12 -2.24 7.29
N CYS A 75 -19.24 -2.93 7.54
CA CYS A 75 -19.97 -3.68 6.51
C CYS A 75 -21.47 -3.61 6.79
N PHE A 76 -22.27 -3.92 5.78
CA PHE A 76 -23.67 -4.20 5.96
C PHE A 76 -23.89 -5.69 6.23
N ILE A 77 -24.93 -6.02 6.99
CA ILE A 77 -25.40 -7.38 7.20
C ILE A 77 -26.80 -7.45 6.64
N VAL A 78 -26.93 -8.08 5.47
CA VAL A 78 -28.16 -8.19 4.70
C VAL A 78 -28.69 -9.61 4.86
N ASP A 79 -29.83 -9.78 5.51
CA ASP A 79 -30.44 -11.06 5.82
C ASP A 79 -29.46 -12.09 6.42
N GLY A 80 -28.52 -11.60 7.25
CA GLY A 80 -27.51 -12.40 7.92
C GLY A 80 -26.18 -12.53 7.18
N VAL A 81 -26.06 -12.04 5.94
CA VAL A 81 -24.86 -12.09 5.12
C VAL A 81 -24.08 -10.78 5.20
N SER A 82 -22.79 -10.84 5.48
CA SER A 82 -21.90 -9.67 5.49
C SER A 82 -21.58 -9.21 4.08
N VAL A 83 -21.81 -7.93 3.78
CA VAL A 83 -21.66 -7.31 2.48
C VAL A 83 -20.87 -6.01 2.59
N MET A 84 -19.90 -5.80 1.71
CA MET A 84 -19.24 -4.50 1.57
C MET A 84 -20.22 -3.48 0.99
N ASP A 85 -20.03 -2.21 1.32
CA ASP A 85 -20.80 -1.13 0.70
C ASP A 85 -20.47 -1.04 -0.81
N PRO A 86 -21.44 -1.30 -1.69
CA PRO A 86 -21.19 -1.30 -3.12
C PRO A 86 -20.93 0.10 -3.69
N GLU A 87 -21.29 1.15 -2.96
CA GLU A 87 -21.12 2.54 -3.39
C GLU A 87 -19.83 3.18 -2.84
N ASN A 88 -19.13 2.49 -1.92
CA ASN A 88 -17.91 3.03 -1.31
C ASN A 88 -16.65 2.51 -2.02
N PRO A 89 -15.82 3.39 -2.65
CA PRO A 89 -14.58 2.97 -3.28
C PRO A 89 -13.50 2.52 -2.29
N LEU A 90 -13.61 2.92 -1.01
CA LEU A 90 -12.62 2.60 0.01
C LEU A 90 -12.93 1.26 0.67
N TYR A 91 -11.91 0.40 0.77
CA TYR A 91 -12.02 -0.89 1.43
C TYR A 91 -10.82 -1.17 2.33
N PHE A 92 -11.03 -2.05 3.30
CA PHE A 92 -9.98 -2.52 4.20
C PHE A 92 -9.21 -3.69 3.56
N PRO A 93 -7.90 -3.56 3.29
CA PRO A 93 -7.12 -4.64 2.69
C PRO A 93 -6.86 -5.76 3.69
N ASN A 94 -7.69 -6.80 3.66
CA ASN A 94 -7.65 -7.91 4.62
C ASN A 94 -7.91 -9.26 3.97
N GLU A 95 -7.24 -10.29 4.47
CA GLU A 95 -7.41 -11.67 4.00
C GLU A 95 -8.65 -12.35 4.57
N GLY A 96 -9.02 -12.02 5.82
CA GLY A 96 -10.00 -12.77 6.62
C GLY A 96 -11.39 -12.21 6.63
N PHE A 97 -11.57 -10.93 6.30
CA PHE A 97 -12.88 -10.27 6.24
C PHE A 97 -12.92 -9.23 5.12
N LYS A 98 -14.14 -8.88 4.70
CA LYS A 98 -14.37 -7.91 3.63
C LYS A 98 -15.20 -6.75 4.17
N ASN A 99 -14.51 -5.65 4.46
CA ASN A 99 -15.12 -4.43 4.97
C ASN A 99 -14.81 -3.23 4.08
N SER A 100 -15.77 -2.35 3.95
CA SER A 100 -15.56 -0.99 3.45
C SER A 100 -14.89 -0.13 4.51
N LEU A 101 -14.30 1.00 4.10
CA LEU A 101 -13.72 1.98 5.00
C LEU A 101 -14.53 3.27 5.00
N LEU A 102 -14.95 3.69 6.18
CA LEU A 102 -15.46 5.03 6.43
C LEU A 102 -14.29 5.94 6.82
N GLU A 103 -14.14 7.06 6.14
CA GLU A 103 -13.23 8.12 6.55
C GLU A 103 -14.02 9.31 7.12
N ILE A 104 -13.84 9.60 8.40
CA ILE A 104 -14.31 10.83 9.03
C ILE A 104 -13.13 11.80 9.05
N LYS A 105 -13.20 12.83 8.22
CA LYS A 105 -12.12 13.82 8.10
C LYS A 105 -12.08 14.73 9.32
N SER A 106 -10.89 15.18 9.72
CA SER A 106 -10.77 16.22 10.70
C SER A 106 -11.28 17.56 10.15
N THR A 107 -11.83 18.39 11.01
CA THR A 107 -12.32 19.72 10.64
C THR A 107 -11.20 20.77 10.56
N ASP A 108 -10.10 20.52 11.23
CA ASP A 108 -8.95 21.44 11.37
C ASP A 108 -7.70 20.99 10.61
N GLY A 109 -7.70 19.79 10.02
CA GLY A 109 -6.57 19.24 9.26
C GLY A 109 -5.34 18.93 10.10
N ASN A 110 -5.52 18.69 11.42
CA ASN A 110 -4.41 18.54 12.37
C ASN A 110 -4.13 17.10 12.80
N LEU A 111 -4.84 16.12 12.23
CA LEU A 111 -4.50 14.73 12.51
C LEU A 111 -3.15 14.35 11.87
N PRO A 112 -2.33 13.52 12.52
CA PRO A 112 -1.04 13.11 11.97
C PRO A 112 -1.10 12.54 10.56
N HIS A 113 -2.23 11.91 10.21
CA HIS A 113 -2.47 11.24 8.93
C HIS A 113 -3.34 12.04 7.95
N ASP A 114 -3.66 13.29 8.26
CA ASP A 114 -4.35 14.18 7.31
C ASP A 114 -3.46 14.44 6.08
N ILE A 115 -4.08 14.55 4.92
CA ILE A 115 -3.40 14.92 3.68
C ILE A 115 -3.16 16.43 3.72
N ARG A 116 -1.90 16.82 3.92
CA ARG A 116 -1.47 18.24 3.98
C ARG A 116 -0.82 18.64 2.65
N PRO A 117 -0.85 19.94 2.28
CA PRO A 117 -0.19 20.42 1.07
C PRO A 117 1.35 20.52 1.26
N VAL A 118 1.99 19.38 1.45
CA VAL A 118 3.44 19.21 1.61
C VAL A 118 3.98 18.33 0.48
N PRO A 119 5.30 18.31 0.21
CA PRO A 119 5.84 17.33 -0.72
C PRO A 119 5.56 15.91 -0.26
N HIS A 120 4.98 15.07 -1.14
CA HIS A 120 4.64 13.70 -0.85
C HIS A 120 5.68 12.73 -1.41
N GLY A 121 5.93 11.66 -0.63
CA GLY A 121 6.63 10.49 -1.09
C GLY A 121 5.76 9.64 -2.05
N ARG A 122 6.33 8.56 -2.58
CA ARG A 122 5.59 7.66 -3.47
C ARG A 122 5.62 6.24 -2.95
N MET A 123 4.58 5.49 -3.32
CA MET A 123 4.46 4.06 -3.00
C MET A 123 4.82 3.25 -4.24
N GLU A 124 5.77 2.33 -4.11
CA GLU A 124 6.14 1.38 -5.17
C GLU A 124 5.75 -0.04 -4.74
N TYR A 125 5.01 -0.74 -5.60
CA TYR A 125 4.70 -2.15 -5.45
C TYR A 125 5.79 -2.96 -6.15
N ILE A 126 6.36 -3.91 -5.42
CA ILE A 126 7.46 -4.74 -5.88
C ILE A 126 7.11 -6.21 -5.76
N HIS A 127 7.59 -6.98 -6.72
CA HIS A 127 7.57 -8.43 -6.71
C HIS A 127 9.02 -8.93 -6.72
N TYR A 128 9.32 -9.93 -5.89
CA TYR A 128 10.67 -10.49 -5.79
C TYR A 128 10.59 -11.99 -5.60
N TYR A 129 11.56 -12.70 -6.16
CA TYR A 129 11.68 -14.12 -5.92
C TYR A 129 12.28 -14.39 -4.55
N SER A 130 11.55 -15.09 -3.71
CA SER A 130 12.00 -15.56 -2.41
C SER A 130 12.46 -17.01 -2.51
N LYS A 131 13.75 -17.24 -2.34
CA LYS A 131 14.30 -18.60 -2.25
C LYS A 131 13.78 -19.34 -1.04
N SER A 132 13.58 -18.64 0.04
CA SER A 132 13.07 -19.17 1.30
C SER A 132 11.62 -19.68 1.18
N LEU A 133 10.82 -19.05 0.34
CA LEU A 133 9.45 -19.47 0.02
C LEU A 133 9.38 -20.44 -1.15
N GLY A 134 10.38 -20.45 -2.02
CA GLY A 134 10.34 -21.18 -3.30
C GLY A 134 9.34 -20.56 -4.29
N GLY A 135 9.11 -19.24 -4.22
CA GLY A 135 8.12 -18.56 -5.05
C GLY A 135 8.27 -17.03 -5.00
N THR A 136 7.47 -16.35 -5.83
CA THR A 136 7.42 -14.90 -5.84
C THR A 136 6.60 -14.36 -4.65
N ASN A 137 7.16 -13.39 -3.95
CA ASN A 137 6.49 -12.63 -2.90
C ASN A 137 6.45 -11.14 -3.26
N ASN A 138 5.65 -10.37 -2.52
CA ASN A 138 5.44 -8.96 -2.77
C ASN A 138 5.67 -8.12 -1.52
N ALA A 139 5.98 -6.85 -1.73
CA ALA A 139 6.03 -5.83 -0.71
C ALA A 139 5.69 -4.46 -1.31
N ILE A 140 5.41 -3.50 -0.44
CA ILE A 140 5.25 -2.10 -0.84
C ILE A 140 6.39 -1.30 -0.24
N VAL A 141 6.93 -0.36 -1.02
CA VAL A 141 8.04 0.49 -0.61
C VAL A 141 7.62 1.95 -0.70
N TYR A 142 7.60 2.62 0.43
CA TYR A 142 7.52 4.08 0.47
C TYR A 142 8.90 4.69 0.24
N LEU A 143 8.97 5.63 -0.68
CA LEU A 143 10.15 6.43 -0.97
C LEU A 143 9.88 7.90 -0.58
N PRO A 144 10.76 8.54 0.21
CA PRO A 144 10.51 9.89 0.69
C PRO A 144 10.54 10.94 -0.46
N PRO A 145 9.96 12.13 -0.25
CA PRO A 145 9.84 13.16 -1.30
C PRO A 145 11.16 13.51 -2.00
N SER A 146 12.28 13.48 -1.26
CA SER A 146 13.61 13.76 -1.84
C SER A 146 14.20 12.59 -2.63
N TYR A 147 13.56 11.41 -2.63
CA TYR A 147 14.02 10.25 -3.39
C TYR A 147 13.66 10.42 -4.87
N GLN A 148 14.47 11.16 -5.62
CA GLN A 148 14.24 11.38 -7.04
C GLN A 148 14.48 10.10 -7.85
N SER A 149 13.56 9.81 -8.76
CA SER A 149 13.74 8.77 -9.78
C SER A 149 14.55 9.31 -10.96
N MET A 150 15.22 8.38 -11.66
CA MET A 150 15.77 8.71 -12.98
C MET A 150 14.64 9.25 -13.87
N GLY A 151 14.78 10.48 -14.35
CA GLY A 151 13.82 11.11 -15.27
C GLY A 151 13.29 12.48 -14.86
N GLN A 152 13.29 12.84 -13.58
CA GLN A 152 12.94 14.18 -13.11
C GLN A 152 14.20 14.97 -12.75
N GLY A 153 14.85 15.61 -13.74
CA GLY A 153 16.00 16.49 -13.50
C GLY A 153 17.18 15.80 -12.78
N PHE A 154 17.50 14.57 -13.17
CA PHE A 154 18.53 13.76 -12.56
C PHE A 154 19.90 14.46 -12.57
N ASN A 155 20.28 14.98 -11.42
CA ASN A 155 21.67 15.38 -11.19
C ASN A 155 22.47 14.12 -10.83
N MET A 156 23.37 13.70 -11.69
CA MET A 156 24.25 12.52 -11.45
C MET A 156 25.09 12.63 -10.17
N GLY A 157 25.05 13.76 -9.47
CA GLY A 157 25.76 14.01 -8.21
C GLY A 157 24.97 13.66 -6.94
N ASP A 158 23.64 13.49 -6.98
CA ASP A 158 22.85 13.23 -5.77
C ASP A 158 22.74 11.72 -5.51
N GLN A 159 23.76 11.19 -4.84
CA GLN A 159 23.81 9.80 -4.38
C GLN A 159 23.33 9.64 -2.94
N LYS A 160 22.41 10.48 -2.47
CA LYS A 160 21.86 10.37 -1.13
C LYS A 160 21.30 8.97 -0.89
N LYS A 161 21.79 8.33 0.17
CA LYS A 161 21.30 7.04 0.67
C LYS A 161 20.42 7.28 1.88
N TYR A 162 19.49 6.36 2.11
CA TYR A 162 18.45 6.49 3.14
C TYR A 162 18.49 5.31 4.10
N PRO A 163 18.19 5.53 5.39
CA PRO A 163 17.93 4.45 6.33
C PRO A 163 16.62 3.75 5.94
N VAL A 164 16.44 2.51 6.42
CA VAL A 164 15.30 1.66 6.04
C VAL A 164 14.51 1.21 7.27
N PHE A 165 13.21 1.38 7.24
CA PHE A 165 12.27 0.88 8.24
C PHE A 165 11.41 -0.25 7.65
N TYR A 166 11.56 -1.49 8.14
CA TYR A 166 10.70 -2.62 7.81
C TYR A 166 9.52 -2.64 8.76
N LEU A 167 8.30 -2.44 8.25
CA LEU A 167 7.09 -2.22 9.03
C LEU A 167 6.03 -3.27 8.67
N ILE A 168 5.73 -4.19 9.61
CA ILE A 168 4.98 -5.42 9.37
C ILE A 168 3.55 -5.28 9.90
N SER A 169 2.56 -5.62 9.09
CA SER A 169 1.13 -5.53 9.43
C SER A 169 0.65 -6.68 10.31
N GLY A 170 -0.60 -6.55 10.82
CA GLY A 170 -1.22 -7.49 11.75
C GLY A 170 -1.67 -8.82 11.14
N THR A 171 -2.34 -9.62 11.95
CA THR A 171 -2.96 -10.88 11.53
C THR A 171 -4.06 -10.61 10.52
N THR A 172 -4.08 -11.36 9.43
CA THR A 172 -5.00 -11.20 8.29
C THR A 172 -4.87 -9.89 7.49
N ASP A 173 -4.03 -8.95 7.90
CA ASP A 173 -3.74 -7.76 7.13
C ASP A 173 -2.81 -8.06 5.95
N THR A 174 -3.04 -7.41 4.82
CA THR A 174 -2.12 -7.43 3.69
C THR A 174 -1.03 -6.35 3.84
N GLU A 175 -0.06 -6.33 2.96
CA GLU A 175 0.98 -5.29 2.90
C GLU A 175 0.42 -3.89 2.65
N GLU A 176 -0.79 -3.78 2.08
CA GLU A 176 -1.43 -2.52 1.77
C GLU A 176 -2.00 -1.78 2.99
N VAL A 177 -2.23 -2.47 4.10
CA VAL A 177 -2.99 -1.91 5.21
C VAL A 177 -2.28 -0.73 5.88
N TYR A 178 -0.95 -0.76 6.08
CA TYR A 178 -0.21 0.40 6.59
C TYR A 178 -0.27 1.61 5.66
N TYR A 179 -0.42 1.38 4.37
CA TYR A 179 -0.60 2.43 3.37
C TYR A 179 -2.04 2.95 3.36
N LYS A 180 -3.03 2.06 3.10
CA LYS A 180 -4.43 2.47 2.85
C LYS A 180 -5.20 2.84 4.12
N VAL A 181 -4.89 2.21 5.26
CA VAL A 181 -5.57 2.43 6.55
C VAL A 181 -4.65 3.14 7.54
N GLY A 182 -3.42 2.66 7.68
CA GLY A 182 -2.42 3.22 8.58
C GLY A 182 -1.84 4.56 8.11
N ARG A 183 -2.00 4.89 6.83
CA ARG A 183 -1.57 6.17 6.24
C ARG A 183 -0.12 6.56 6.55
N VAL A 184 0.76 5.56 6.62
CA VAL A 184 2.18 5.74 6.98
C VAL A 184 2.87 6.78 6.09
N ASN A 185 2.51 6.82 4.81
CA ASN A 185 3.03 7.80 3.85
C ASN A 185 2.71 9.23 4.27
N TYR A 186 1.44 9.55 4.56
CA TYR A 186 1.04 10.92 4.96
C TYR A 186 1.58 11.30 6.34
N ILE A 187 1.57 10.37 7.31
CA ILE A 187 2.18 10.60 8.62
C ILE A 187 3.66 10.97 8.47
N LEU A 188 4.38 10.21 7.65
CA LEU A 188 5.82 10.43 7.46
C LEU A 188 6.10 11.70 6.65
N ASP A 189 5.33 11.96 5.58
CA ASP A 189 5.44 13.19 4.78
C ASP A 189 5.24 14.43 5.65
N ASN A 190 4.20 14.43 6.50
CA ASN A 190 3.92 15.53 7.42
C ASN A 190 5.06 15.74 8.43
N LEU A 191 5.54 14.65 9.04
CA LEU A 191 6.66 14.72 10.00
C LEU A 191 7.98 15.16 9.36
N ILE A 192 8.24 14.77 8.11
CA ILE A 192 9.42 15.22 7.36
C ILE A 192 9.30 16.71 7.04
N ALA A 193 8.14 17.18 6.57
CA ALA A 193 7.89 18.58 6.30
C ALA A 193 8.06 19.47 7.54
N ASP A 194 7.62 18.98 8.69
CA ASP A 194 7.75 19.63 9.99
C ASP A 194 9.17 19.47 10.60
N LYS A 195 10.09 18.75 9.92
CA LYS A 195 11.45 18.46 10.40
C LYS A 195 11.51 17.65 11.70
N LEU A 196 10.47 16.91 12.00
CA LEU A 196 10.34 16.05 13.18
C LEU A 196 10.87 14.64 12.93
N ALA A 197 10.75 14.12 11.69
CA ALA A 197 11.29 12.80 11.33
C ALA A 197 12.42 12.92 10.29
N LYS A 198 13.30 11.91 10.29
CA LYS A 198 14.31 11.73 9.26
C LYS A 198 13.66 11.17 8.00
N GLU A 199 14.14 11.58 6.83
CA GLU A 199 13.79 10.93 5.59
C GLU A 199 14.30 9.48 5.60
N MET A 200 13.40 8.55 5.30
CA MET A 200 13.68 7.11 5.31
C MET A 200 12.87 6.39 4.22
N ILE A 201 13.36 5.23 3.82
CA ILE A 201 12.59 4.26 3.06
C ILE A 201 11.78 3.43 4.05
N VAL A 202 10.48 3.22 3.79
CA VAL A 202 9.67 2.28 4.57
C VAL A 202 9.29 1.11 3.68
N VAL A 203 9.58 -0.10 4.15
CA VAL A 203 9.25 -1.36 3.46
C VAL A 203 8.11 -2.03 4.20
N LEU A 204 7.02 -2.29 3.51
CA LEU A 204 5.83 -2.96 4.01
C LEU A 204 5.78 -4.37 3.42
N PRO A 205 6.35 -5.39 4.09
CA PRO A 205 6.32 -6.76 3.60
C PRO A 205 4.94 -7.38 3.81
N TYR A 206 4.58 -8.35 2.95
CA TYR A 206 3.46 -9.21 3.22
C TYR A 206 3.79 -10.14 4.41
N GLY A 207 3.14 -9.92 5.53
CA GLY A 207 3.49 -10.56 6.81
C GLY A 207 3.06 -12.01 6.97
N ASN A 208 2.28 -12.59 6.01
CA ASN A 208 1.77 -13.96 6.06
C ASN A 208 2.09 -14.76 4.78
N PRO A 209 3.36 -14.82 4.34
CA PRO A 209 3.73 -15.43 3.06
C PRO A 209 3.44 -16.93 2.98
N THR A 210 3.17 -17.59 4.12
CA THR A 210 2.81 -19.01 4.14
C THR A 210 1.50 -19.32 3.44
N LYS A 211 0.60 -18.33 3.29
CA LYS A 211 -0.61 -18.47 2.48
C LYS A 211 -0.32 -18.61 0.98
N LEU A 212 0.82 -18.12 0.53
CA LEU A 212 1.27 -18.25 -0.86
C LEU A 212 1.84 -19.65 -1.15
N LEU A 213 2.05 -20.48 -0.14
CA LEU A 213 2.54 -21.84 -0.30
C LEU A 213 1.40 -22.80 -0.62
N ALA A 214 1.62 -23.71 -1.55
CA ALA A 214 0.65 -24.75 -1.92
C ALA A 214 0.17 -25.62 -0.73
N LYS A 215 1.01 -25.72 0.31
CA LYS A 215 0.68 -26.36 1.59
C LYS A 215 1.01 -25.38 2.72
N ALA A 216 0.07 -24.51 3.03
CA ALA A 216 0.24 -23.59 4.14
C ALA A 216 0.38 -24.36 5.46
N PRO A 217 1.41 -24.11 6.29
CA PRO A 217 1.53 -24.70 7.61
C PRO A 217 0.36 -24.27 8.51
N ALA A 218 0.14 -24.99 9.59
CA ALA A 218 -0.85 -24.59 10.58
C ALA A 218 -0.57 -23.17 11.10
N PHE A 219 -1.61 -22.43 11.47
CA PHE A 219 -1.49 -21.08 12.01
C PHE A 219 -0.45 -21.03 13.14
N GLY A 220 0.49 -20.11 13.04
CA GLY A 220 1.59 -19.96 14.01
C GLY A 220 2.85 -20.80 13.74
N ALA A 221 2.78 -21.80 12.84
CA ALA A 221 3.94 -22.63 12.48
C ALA A 221 4.84 -22.02 11.39
N GLY A 222 4.47 -20.85 10.85
CA GLY A 222 5.16 -20.21 9.72
C GLY A 222 6.17 -19.13 10.09
N GLY A 223 6.42 -18.88 11.38
CA GLY A 223 7.31 -17.79 11.82
C GLY A 223 8.73 -17.89 11.26
N ASP A 224 9.26 -19.07 11.14
CA ASP A 224 10.60 -19.29 10.57
C ASP A 224 10.67 -18.97 9.06
N VAL A 225 9.63 -19.26 8.31
CA VAL A 225 9.58 -18.97 6.86
C VAL A 225 9.57 -17.48 6.58
N PHE A 226 8.74 -16.72 7.31
CA PHE A 226 8.74 -15.26 7.20
C PHE A 226 10.11 -14.66 7.57
N SER A 227 10.72 -15.15 8.65
CA SER A 227 12.03 -14.68 9.10
C SER A 227 13.12 -14.93 8.04
N LYS A 228 13.11 -16.11 7.42
CA LYS A 228 14.03 -16.43 6.34
C LYS A 228 13.80 -15.56 5.11
N ASP A 229 12.55 -15.37 4.70
CA ASP A 229 12.18 -14.50 3.58
C ASP A 229 12.65 -13.05 3.85
N LEU A 230 12.31 -12.50 5.02
CA LEU A 230 12.71 -11.14 5.38
C LEU A 230 14.23 -10.94 5.31
N ILE A 231 14.99 -11.84 5.96
CA ILE A 231 16.43 -11.65 6.16
C ILE A 231 17.24 -12.05 4.94
N ASN A 232 16.88 -13.13 4.27
CA ASN A 232 17.69 -13.74 3.22
C ASN A 232 17.28 -13.31 1.80
N ASP A 233 16.03 -12.86 1.62
CA ASP A 233 15.49 -12.55 0.30
C ASP A 233 15.06 -11.09 0.18
N LEU A 234 14.14 -10.59 1.01
CA LEU A 234 13.62 -9.22 0.90
C LEU A 234 14.68 -8.16 1.22
N MET A 235 15.39 -8.27 2.34
CA MET A 235 16.41 -7.27 2.71
C MET A 235 17.50 -7.13 1.63
N PRO A 236 18.12 -8.21 1.14
CA PRO A 236 19.08 -8.13 0.04
C PRO A 236 18.49 -7.55 -1.26
N TYR A 237 17.22 -7.86 -1.57
CA TYR A 237 16.54 -7.28 -2.73
C TYR A 237 16.39 -5.75 -2.57
N ILE A 238 15.94 -5.27 -1.41
CA ILE A 238 15.80 -3.83 -1.11
C ILE A 238 17.15 -3.13 -1.21
N GLU A 239 18.20 -3.70 -0.62
CA GLU A 239 19.54 -3.11 -0.62
C GLU A 239 20.19 -3.08 -2.00
N LYS A 240 19.85 -4.02 -2.86
CA LYS A 240 20.30 -4.05 -4.25
C LYS A 240 19.53 -3.05 -5.13
N THR A 241 18.24 -2.85 -4.83
CA THR A 241 17.31 -2.11 -5.70
C THR A 241 17.26 -0.62 -5.36
N TYR A 242 17.40 -0.28 -4.08
CA TYR A 242 17.22 1.08 -3.58
C TYR A 242 18.51 1.65 -2.97
N ARG A 243 18.59 2.98 -2.89
CA ARG A 243 19.73 3.69 -2.28
C ARG A 243 19.63 3.63 -0.75
N THR A 244 20.10 2.56 -0.18
CA THR A 244 20.03 2.28 1.25
C THR A 244 21.37 2.43 1.95
N ILE A 245 21.33 2.71 3.27
CA ILE A 245 22.49 2.68 4.17
C ILE A 245 22.49 1.32 4.88
N ASN A 246 23.46 0.45 4.54
CA ASN A 246 23.45 -0.97 4.90
C ASN A 246 24.24 -1.26 6.19
N ASN A 247 23.74 -0.76 7.32
CA ASN A 247 24.25 -1.12 8.65
C ASN A 247 23.11 -1.09 9.68
N SER A 248 23.34 -1.67 10.86
CA SER A 248 22.33 -1.78 11.91
C SER A 248 21.82 -0.44 12.42
N ASP A 249 22.68 0.59 12.49
CA ASP A 249 22.29 1.94 12.94
C ASP A 249 21.33 2.65 11.97
N ASN A 250 21.17 2.13 10.77
CA ASN A 250 20.30 2.66 9.74
C ASN A 250 19.22 1.66 9.29
N ARG A 251 18.97 0.61 10.10
CA ARG A 251 17.83 -0.29 9.89
C ARG A 251 16.97 -0.34 11.13
N ALA A 252 15.67 -0.15 10.90
CA ALA A 252 14.61 -0.31 11.89
C ALA A 252 13.68 -1.44 11.50
N ILE A 253 13.08 -2.09 12.47
CA ILE A 253 12.02 -3.07 12.30
C ILE A 253 10.91 -2.77 13.29
N GLY A 254 9.65 -2.85 12.82
CA GLY A 254 8.49 -2.61 13.67
C GLY A 254 7.24 -3.27 13.12
N GLY A 255 6.17 -3.26 13.89
CA GLY A 255 4.91 -3.81 13.41
C GLY A 255 3.79 -3.78 14.43
N PHE A 256 2.58 -4.12 13.95
CA PHE A 256 1.36 -4.16 14.73
C PHE A 256 0.88 -5.60 14.91
N SER A 257 0.44 -5.95 16.14
CA SER A 257 -0.15 -7.26 16.43
C SER A 257 0.81 -8.42 16.07
N ARG A 258 0.41 -9.35 15.17
CA ARG A 258 1.32 -10.38 14.63
C ARG A 258 2.61 -9.76 14.10
N GLY A 259 2.50 -8.68 13.33
CA GLY A 259 3.67 -7.97 12.80
C GLY A 259 4.59 -7.42 13.89
N GLY A 260 4.02 -7.00 15.03
CA GLY A 260 4.79 -6.62 16.22
C GLY A 260 5.56 -7.79 16.82
N ASN A 261 4.95 -8.97 16.90
CA ASN A 261 5.64 -10.20 17.31
C ASN A 261 6.77 -10.55 16.33
N GLN A 262 6.51 -10.53 15.03
CA GLN A 262 7.51 -10.80 13.99
C GLN A 262 8.66 -9.77 14.04
N ALA A 263 8.35 -8.49 14.26
CA ALA A 263 9.35 -7.44 14.38
C ALA A 263 10.24 -7.63 15.61
N LEU A 264 9.65 -7.95 16.76
CA LEU A 264 10.41 -8.23 17.99
C LEU A 264 11.31 -9.45 17.85
N PHE A 265 10.74 -10.56 17.35
CA PHE A 265 11.49 -11.80 17.17
C PHE A 265 12.68 -11.60 16.20
N ASN A 266 12.41 -11.05 15.01
CA ASN A 266 13.46 -10.85 14.01
C ASN A 266 14.46 -9.78 14.42
N GLY A 267 14.01 -8.70 15.06
CA GLY A 267 14.89 -7.64 15.57
C GLY A 267 15.82 -8.14 16.64
N LEU A 268 15.31 -8.85 17.65
CA LEU A 268 16.12 -9.36 18.78
C LEU A 268 17.06 -10.49 18.35
N THR A 269 16.65 -11.37 17.45
CA THR A 269 17.54 -12.43 16.95
C THR A 269 18.62 -11.93 15.98
N ASN A 270 18.44 -10.71 15.41
CA ASN A 270 19.36 -10.13 14.42
C ASN A 270 19.82 -8.71 14.84
N LEU A 271 20.30 -8.54 16.07
CA LEU A 271 20.82 -7.26 16.58
C LEU A 271 22.10 -6.77 15.87
N ASP A 272 22.69 -7.57 15.00
CA ASP A 272 23.74 -7.17 14.07
C ASP A 272 23.18 -6.47 12.83
N LYS A 273 21.89 -6.63 12.53
CA LYS A 273 21.19 -6.05 11.40
C LYS A 273 20.27 -4.90 11.76
N PHE A 274 19.64 -4.95 12.93
CA PHE A 274 18.66 -3.96 13.41
C PHE A 274 19.08 -3.38 14.75
N SER A 275 19.01 -2.05 14.90
CA SER A 275 19.20 -1.39 16.19
C SER A 275 18.01 -0.56 16.67
N TYR A 276 16.98 -0.40 15.84
CA TYR A 276 15.72 0.25 16.18
C TYR A 276 14.60 -0.79 16.09
N LEU A 277 13.97 -1.10 17.24
CA LEU A 277 12.94 -2.12 17.40
C LEU A 277 11.67 -1.47 17.91
N CYS A 278 10.55 -1.61 17.17
CA CYS A 278 9.26 -1.05 17.56
C CYS A 278 8.18 -2.14 17.53
N SER A 279 7.33 -2.16 18.55
CA SER A 279 6.20 -3.09 18.60
C SER A 279 4.94 -2.38 19.06
N TYR A 280 3.88 -2.57 18.33
CA TYR A 280 2.57 -1.97 18.57
C TYR A 280 1.57 -3.08 18.87
N SER A 281 0.99 -3.04 20.09
CA SER A 281 0.00 -4.02 20.54
C SER A 281 0.47 -5.48 20.36
N SER A 282 1.67 -5.80 20.91
CA SER A 282 2.22 -7.15 20.75
C SER A 282 3.30 -7.49 21.79
N PHE A 283 3.77 -8.71 21.70
CA PHE A 283 4.83 -9.30 22.53
C PHE A 283 5.54 -10.40 21.73
N THR A 284 6.65 -10.93 22.25
CA THR A 284 7.35 -12.07 21.62
C THR A 284 7.82 -13.08 22.66
N SER A 285 8.53 -14.14 22.21
CA SER A 285 9.10 -15.18 23.09
C SER A 285 10.01 -14.58 24.16
N THR A 286 9.88 -15.08 25.38
CA THR A 286 10.79 -14.81 26.50
C THR A 286 12.01 -15.73 26.49
N ASP A 287 12.12 -16.62 25.52
CA ASP A 287 13.23 -17.55 25.30
C ASP A 287 13.83 -17.33 23.91
N ILE A 288 14.59 -16.22 23.78
CA ILE A 288 15.42 -15.95 22.60
C ILE A 288 16.89 -16.07 23.01
N PRO A 289 17.62 -17.07 22.48
CA PRO A 289 19.00 -17.34 22.88
C PRO A 289 19.91 -16.13 22.74
N ASN A 290 20.80 -15.92 23.74
CA ASN A 290 21.79 -14.85 23.80
C ASN A 290 21.23 -13.41 23.84
N VAL A 291 19.92 -13.22 24.02
CA VAL A 291 19.30 -11.89 24.11
C VAL A 291 19.09 -11.48 25.56
N TYR A 292 18.43 -12.30 26.36
CA TYR A 292 18.01 -11.95 27.71
C TYR A 292 19.05 -12.35 28.80
N ASP A 293 20.02 -13.20 28.46
CA ASP A 293 21.03 -13.68 29.39
C ASP A 293 22.15 -12.67 29.63
N ASN A 294 22.36 -11.70 28.72
CA ASN A 294 23.34 -10.64 28.82
C ASN A 294 22.74 -9.29 28.42
N ALA A 295 21.98 -8.71 29.33
CA ALA A 295 21.32 -7.42 29.12
C ALA A 295 22.28 -6.29 28.74
N ALA A 296 23.48 -6.27 29.27
CA ALA A 296 24.47 -5.23 28.96
C ALA A 296 24.92 -5.29 27.50
N ALA A 297 25.17 -6.50 26.99
CA ALA A 297 25.54 -6.69 25.60
C ALA A 297 24.35 -6.40 24.63
N THR A 298 23.16 -6.81 25.02
CA THR A 298 21.93 -6.54 24.25
C THR A 298 21.63 -5.05 24.20
N ASN A 299 21.60 -4.36 25.34
CA ASN A 299 21.34 -2.92 25.41
C ASN A 299 22.36 -2.09 24.59
N LYS A 300 23.62 -2.54 24.51
CA LYS A 300 24.66 -1.84 23.73
C LYS A 300 24.39 -1.84 22.23
N LYS A 301 23.66 -2.84 21.72
CA LYS A 301 23.35 -2.98 20.31
C LYS A 301 22.05 -2.27 19.89
N ILE A 302 21.23 -1.88 20.86
CA ILE A 302 19.91 -1.29 20.64
C ILE A 302 19.98 0.23 20.78
N ASN A 303 19.65 0.95 19.73
CA ASN A 303 19.49 2.41 19.76
C ASN A 303 18.08 2.81 20.24
N LEU A 304 17.05 2.04 19.87
CA LEU A 304 15.66 2.23 20.31
C LEU A 304 14.98 0.88 20.48
N PHE A 305 14.37 0.65 21.64
CA PHE A 305 13.45 -0.45 21.88
C PHE A 305 12.13 0.13 22.38
N TRP A 306 11.14 0.19 21.52
CA TRP A 306 9.88 0.87 21.79
C TRP A 306 8.71 -0.12 21.76
N LEU A 307 7.86 -0.09 22.80
CA LEU A 307 6.73 -1.00 22.99
C LEU A 307 5.51 -0.18 23.36
N GLY A 308 4.41 -0.35 22.64
CA GLY A 308 3.14 0.32 22.93
C GLY A 308 1.98 -0.65 22.93
N VAL A 309 1.02 -0.42 23.83
CA VAL A 309 -0.25 -1.18 23.89
C VAL A 309 -1.36 -0.33 24.51
N GLY A 310 -2.59 -0.49 24.02
CA GLY A 310 -3.77 0.11 24.63
C GLY A 310 -4.19 -0.66 25.88
N THR A 311 -4.68 0.04 26.91
CA THR A 311 -5.19 -0.62 28.14
C THR A 311 -6.46 -1.44 27.89
N ASP A 312 -7.24 -1.07 26.86
CA ASP A 312 -8.43 -1.79 26.42
C ASP A 312 -8.14 -2.82 25.31
N ASP A 313 -6.86 -3.03 24.97
CA ASP A 313 -6.43 -4.01 23.98
C ASP A 313 -6.49 -5.42 24.58
N PHE A 314 -7.03 -6.39 23.85
CA PHE A 314 -7.08 -7.78 24.31
C PHE A 314 -5.69 -8.43 24.49
N LEU A 315 -4.64 -7.83 23.90
CA LEU A 315 -3.24 -8.23 24.13
C LEU A 315 -2.56 -7.48 25.27
N TYR A 316 -3.27 -6.58 25.95
CA TYR A 316 -2.69 -5.77 27.04
C TYR A 316 -1.97 -6.61 28.08
N GLY A 317 -2.62 -7.65 28.59
CA GLY A 317 -2.05 -8.52 29.61
C GLY A 317 -0.74 -9.17 29.17
N ASN A 318 -0.71 -9.74 27.97
CA ASN A 318 0.49 -10.39 27.43
C ASN A 318 1.61 -9.38 27.16
N ALA A 319 1.30 -8.24 26.55
CA ALA A 319 2.29 -7.20 26.23
C ALA A 319 2.89 -6.59 27.51
N ARG A 320 2.05 -6.30 28.50
CA ARG A 320 2.47 -5.80 29.80
C ARG A 320 3.38 -6.80 30.51
N ASP A 321 3.04 -8.09 30.52
CA ASP A 321 3.85 -9.14 31.14
C ASP A 321 5.20 -9.30 30.44
N TYR A 322 5.22 -9.17 29.11
CA TYR A 322 6.47 -9.15 28.38
C TYR A 322 7.33 -7.90 28.73
N MET A 323 6.72 -6.74 28.87
CA MET A 323 7.43 -5.52 29.30
C MET A 323 8.01 -5.65 30.73
N GLU A 324 7.25 -6.27 31.66
CA GLU A 324 7.74 -6.59 33.01
C GLU A 324 8.92 -7.58 32.96
N PHE A 325 8.82 -8.62 32.14
CA PHE A 325 9.92 -9.56 31.92
C PHE A 325 11.20 -8.84 31.44
N LEU A 326 11.09 -7.90 30.50
CA LEU A 326 12.23 -7.10 30.03
C LEU A 326 12.85 -6.29 31.16
N ASP A 327 12.03 -5.68 32.05
CA ASP A 327 12.51 -4.94 33.23
C ASP A 327 13.27 -5.87 34.19
N GLN A 328 12.71 -7.05 34.46
CA GLN A 328 13.36 -8.07 35.33
C GLN A 328 14.70 -8.55 34.76
N LYS A 329 14.84 -8.64 33.45
CA LYS A 329 16.08 -8.98 32.75
C LYS A 329 17.04 -7.82 32.58
N GLY A 330 16.64 -6.59 32.93
CA GLY A 330 17.45 -5.38 32.75
C GLY A 330 17.60 -4.93 31.29
N ILE A 331 16.68 -5.35 30.42
CA ILE A 331 16.59 -4.88 29.03
C ILE A 331 15.85 -3.54 29.01
N LYS A 332 16.52 -2.50 28.56
CA LYS A 332 15.96 -1.15 28.48
C LYS A 332 14.97 -1.03 27.33
N SER A 333 13.83 -0.41 27.59
CA SER A 333 12.81 -0.13 26.56
C SER A 333 11.97 1.09 26.92
N VAL A 334 11.44 1.76 25.92
CA VAL A 334 10.35 2.74 26.04
C VAL A 334 9.04 1.99 26.08
N LYS A 335 8.16 2.33 27.00
CA LYS A 335 6.84 1.72 27.15
C LYS A 335 5.78 2.81 27.09
N GLU A 336 4.82 2.65 26.19
CA GLU A 336 3.71 3.57 25.98
C GLU A 336 2.37 2.84 26.18
N PHE A 337 1.47 3.47 26.92
CA PHE A 337 0.14 2.93 27.18
C PHE A 337 -0.90 3.95 26.79
N THR A 338 -1.88 3.55 25.96
CA THR A 338 -3.01 4.39 25.62
C THR A 338 -4.23 3.96 26.42
N ASN A 339 -5.06 4.91 26.84
CA ASN A 339 -6.31 4.69 27.57
C ASN A 339 -7.53 5.31 26.87
N ASP A 340 -7.41 5.57 25.57
CA ASP A 340 -8.39 6.31 24.77
C ASP A 340 -9.49 5.40 24.21
N LYS A 341 -9.65 4.19 24.72
CA LYS A 341 -10.62 3.16 24.27
C LYS A 341 -10.47 2.74 22.81
N PHE A 342 -9.30 2.91 22.25
CA PHE A 342 -9.03 2.48 20.86
C PHE A 342 -8.90 0.97 20.74
N GLY A 343 -8.52 0.28 21.82
CA GLY A 343 -8.35 -1.17 21.84
C GLY A 343 -7.32 -1.67 20.83
N HIS A 344 -7.56 -2.84 20.27
CA HIS A 344 -6.70 -3.46 19.24
C HIS A 344 -7.09 -2.98 17.85
N THR A 345 -6.77 -1.72 17.52
CA THR A 345 -7.21 -1.05 16.30
C THR A 345 -6.11 -0.31 15.57
N TRP A 346 -6.39 0.04 14.32
CA TRP A 346 -5.50 0.86 13.50
C TRP A 346 -5.39 2.31 14.00
N MET A 347 -6.33 2.79 14.81
CA MET A 347 -6.21 4.09 15.49
C MET A 347 -5.01 4.10 16.43
N ASN A 348 -4.89 3.05 17.27
CA ASN A 348 -3.74 2.86 18.14
C ASN A 348 -2.43 2.66 17.36
N ALA A 349 -2.45 1.84 16.30
CA ALA A 349 -1.29 1.60 15.46
C ALA A 349 -0.77 2.92 14.82
N LYS A 350 -1.66 3.80 14.33
CA LYS A 350 -1.30 5.12 13.81
C LYS A 350 -0.71 6.03 14.90
N TYR A 351 -1.32 6.05 16.08
CA TYR A 351 -0.80 6.81 17.23
C TYR A 351 0.62 6.37 17.57
N PHE A 352 0.88 5.07 17.70
CA PHE A 352 2.20 4.53 18.02
C PHE A 352 3.20 4.81 16.89
N LEU A 353 2.77 4.70 15.65
CA LEU A 353 3.60 5.04 14.50
C LEU A 353 4.01 6.52 14.53
N TYR A 354 3.08 7.43 14.79
CA TYR A 354 3.36 8.85 14.95
C TYR A 354 4.36 9.15 16.08
N LYS A 355 4.30 8.40 17.19
CA LYS A 355 5.24 8.55 18.32
C LYS A 355 6.64 8.03 18.00
N THR A 356 6.76 6.98 17.19
CA THR A 356 8.04 6.31 16.94
C THR A 356 8.81 6.88 15.75
N LEU A 357 8.14 7.34 14.69
CA LEU A 357 8.81 7.89 13.51
C LEU A 357 9.80 9.03 13.80
N PRO A 358 9.55 9.98 14.73
CA PRO A 358 10.52 11.00 15.10
C PRO A 358 11.78 10.46 15.81
N LEU A 359 11.69 9.27 16.41
CA LEU A 359 12.79 8.64 17.15
C LEU A 359 13.69 7.81 16.24
N LEU A 360 13.13 7.28 15.10
CA LEU A 360 13.86 6.43 14.19
C LEU A 360 15.03 7.21 13.54
N PHE A 361 16.23 6.60 13.59
CA PHE A 361 17.45 7.15 13.00
C PHE A 361 17.87 8.52 13.55
N ASN A 362 17.24 8.95 14.64
CA ASN A 362 17.59 10.11 15.43
C ASN A 362 18.17 9.64 16.77
N LYS A 363 19.46 9.29 16.77
CA LYS A 363 20.12 8.67 17.91
C LYS A 363 19.95 9.47 19.21
N LYS A 364 20.05 10.81 19.13
CA LYS A 364 19.88 11.68 20.30
C LYS A 364 18.46 11.62 20.88
N ALA A 365 17.44 11.65 20.02
CA ALA A 365 16.04 11.54 20.44
C ALA A 365 15.73 10.14 20.99
N ALA A 366 16.22 9.09 20.32
CA ALA A 366 16.07 7.71 20.78
C ALA A 366 16.72 7.49 22.14
N GLU A 367 17.98 7.95 22.35
CA GLU A 367 18.67 7.87 23.63
C GLU A 367 17.92 8.62 24.76
N ALA A 368 17.37 9.79 24.46
CA ALA A 368 16.56 10.55 25.42
C ALA A 368 15.31 9.75 25.82
N ALA A 369 14.56 9.24 24.83
CA ALA A 369 13.38 8.44 25.09
C ALA A 369 13.70 7.16 25.88
N MET A 370 14.80 6.48 25.57
CA MET A 370 15.24 5.27 26.27
C MET A 370 15.66 5.55 27.72
N LYS A 371 16.14 6.76 28.04
CA LYS A 371 16.48 7.18 29.43
C LYS A 371 15.22 7.51 30.24
N GLU A 372 14.18 8.02 29.59
CA GLU A 372 12.92 8.39 30.24
C GLU A 372 11.96 7.19 30.36
N GLY A 373 12.33 6.03 29.84
CA GLY A 373 11.54 4.80 29.86
C GLY A 373 11.07 4.45 31.29
N LYS A 374 9.75 4.30 31.44
CA LYS A 374 9.10 3.93 32.69
C LYS A 374 9.04 2.41 32.85
N PRO A 375 9.02 1.86 34.07
CA PRO A 375 8.76 0.44 34.25
C PRO A 375 7.36 0.05 33.81
N ALA A 376 7.16 -1.25 33.53
CA ALA A 376 5.83 -1.78 33.27
C ALA A 376 4.88 -1.50 34.45
N PRO A 377 3.60 -1.18 34.21
CA PRO A 377 2.62 -1.02 35.28
C PRO A 377 2.47 -2.29 36.12
N ALA A 378 2.17 -2.13 37.39
CA ALA A 378 1.88 -3.27 38.28
C ALA A 378 0.67 -4.06 37.77
N LYS A 379 0.65 -5.38 37.98
CA LYS A 379 -0.51 -6.22 37.71
C LYS A 379 -1.68 -5.85 38.61
N THR A 380 -2.87 -5.72 38.01
CA THR A 380 -4.13 -5.55 38.74
C THR A 380 -4.79 -6.89 39.06
N GLY A 381 -4.37 -7.96 38.39
CA GLY A 381 -4.98 -9.28 38.49
C GLY A 381 -6.26 -9.47 37.66
N GLN A 382 -6.63 -8.44 36.89
CA GLN A 382 -7.84 -8.45 36.01
C GLN A 382 -7.47 -8.56 34.53
N GLU A 383 -6.17 -8.55 34.20
CA GLU A 383 -5.70 -8.60 32.83
C GLU A 383 -6.04 -9.95 32.19
N GLN A 384 -6.74 -9.88 31.06
CA GLN A 384 -7.00 -11.06 30.24
C GLN A 384 -5.73 -11.50 29.54
N GLN A 385 -5.51 -12.79 29.51
CA GLN A 385 -4.41 -13.40 28.77
C GLN A 385 -4.89 -13.98 27.46
N PHE A 386 -4.27 -13.59 26.38
CA PHE A 386 -4.55 -14.10 25.06
C PHE A 386 -3.85 -15.44 24.84
N THR A 387 -4.60 -16.51 24.62
CA THR A 387 -4.07 -17.87 24.50
C THR A 387 -4.25 -18.43 23.08
N ALA A 388 -3.51 -19.48 22.74
CA ALA A 388 -3.68 -20.19 21.47
C ALA A 388 -5.13 -20.66 21.24
N GLY A 389 -5.87 -21.01 22.30
CA GLY A 389 -7.28 -21.38 22.20
C GLY A 389 -8.21 -20.21 21.86
N VAL A 390 -7.87 -18.99 22.30
CA VAL A 390 -8.57 -17.76 21.87
C VAL A 390 -8.27 -17.46 20.41
N MET A 391 -6.99 -17.58 19.99
CA MET A 391 -6.58 -17.43 18.59
C MET A 391 -7.37 -18.35 17.65
N ALA A 392 -7.44 -19.63 17.98
CA ALA A 392 -8.14 -20.61 17.14
C ALA A 392 -9.65 -20.32 16.99
N ARG A 393 -10.27 -19.68 17.99
CA ARG A 393 -11.67 -19.24 17.92
C ARG A 393 -11.88 -17.98 17.11
N LEU A 394 -10.97 -17.00 17.24
CA LEU A 394 -11.07 -15.73 16.52
C LEU A 394 -10.68 -15.87 15.03
N PHE A 395 -9.77 -16.79 14.73
CA PHE A 395 -9.28 -17.04 13.38
C PHE A 395 -9.46 -18.52 13.02
N PRO A 396 -10.71 -18.96 12.74
CA PRO A 396 -10.97 -20.32 12.30
C PRO A 396 -10.25 -20.64 11.00
N ARG A 397 -10.06 -21.92 10.71
CA ARG A 397 -9.44 -22.33 9.44
C ARG A 397 -10.22 -21.73 8.28
N PRO A 398 -9.57 -21.01 7.37
CA PRO A 398 -10.24 -20.43 6.22
C PRO A 398 -10.72 -21.53 5.28
N ILE A 399 -11.87 -21.29 4.64
CA ILE A 399 -12.29 -22.05 3.47
C ILE A 399 -11.38 -21.64 2.31
N ILE A 400 -10.90 -22.60 1.54
CA ILE A 400 -10.09 -22.32 0.35
C ILE A 400 -11.03 -21.98 -0.81
N SER A 401 -10.98 -20.73 -1.26
CA SER A 401 -11.71 -20.25 -2.43
C SER A 401 -10.99 -19.02 -3.04
N PRO A 402 -10.74 -18.99 -4.35
CA PRO A 402 -10.83 -20.13 -5.27
C PRO A 402 -9.73 -21.17 -5.01
N GLU A 403 -10.02 -22.46 -5.23
CA GLU A 403 -9.04 -23.53 -5.22
C GLU A 403 -8.73 -23.95 -6.66
N TYR A 404 -7.46 -23.80 -7.06
CA TYR A 404 -6.98 -24.20 -8.39
C TYR A 404 -6.57 -25.67 -8.37
N LYS A 405 -7.21 -26.47 -9.21
CA LYS A 405 -6.88 -27.88 -9.47
C LYS A 405 -6.19 -28.00 -10.84
N GLU A 406 -5.80 -29.19 -11.22
CA GLU A 406 -5.08 -29.42 -12.49
C GLU A 406 -5.90 -28.95 -13.70
N ASN A 407 -7.21 -29.20 -13.73
CA ASN A 407 -8.08 -28.87 -14.86
C ASN A 407 -9.36 -28.13 -14.47
N SER A 408 -9.44 -27.59 -13.25
CA SER A 408 -10.64 -26.89 -12.80
C SER A 408 -10.33 -25.88 -11.70
N ILE A 409 -11.27 -24.97 -11.47
CA ILE A 409 -11.27 -24.00 -10.37
C ILE A 409 -12.52 -24.25 -9.53
N VAL A 410 -12.35 -24.44 -8.22
CA VAL A 410 -13.46 -24.66 -7.28
C VAL A 410 -13.66 -23.42 -6.42
N PHE A 411 -14.86 -22.89 -6.44
CA PHE A 411 -15.30 -21.76 -5.61
C PHE A 411 -16.12 -22.27 -4.44
N ARG A 412 -15.92 -21.70 -3.25
CA ARG A 412 -16.65 -22.13 -2.03
C ARG A 412 -17.03 -20.93 -1.18
N MET A 413 -18.20 -20.98 -0.60
CA MET A 413 -18.69 -19.99 0.35
C MET A 413 -19.47 -20.65 1.48
N LYS A 414 -19.19 -20.26 2.73
CA LYS A 414 -20.01 -20.68 3.88
C LYS A 414 -21.18 -19.71 4.06
N ALA A 415 -22.37 -20.20 3.80
CA ALA A 415 -23.62 -19.47 3.97
C ALA A 415 -24.72 -20.44 4.46
N PRO A 416 -24.70 -20.87 5.73
CA PRO A 416 -25.57 -21.94 6.24
C PRO A 416 -27.05 -21.57 6.23
N GLU A 417 -27.39 -20.29 6.33
CA GLU A 417 -28.77 -19.80 6.35
C GLU A 417 -29.31 -19.43 4.96
N ALA A 418 -28.44 -19.39 3.94
CA ALA A 418 -28.83 -19.03 2.58
C ALA A 418 -29.73 -20.12 1.96
N LYS A 419 -30.72 -19.69 1.19
CA LYS A 419 -31.62 -20.55 0.42
C LYS A 419 -31.03 -20.91 -0.92
N MET A 420 -30.29 -19.99 -1.53
CA MET A 420 -29.65 -20.11 -2.82
C MET A 420 -28.35 -19.34 -2.86
N VAL A 421 -27.31 -19.93 -3.41
CA VAL A 421 -26.07 -19.26 -3.74
C VAL A 421 -25.71 -19.56 -5.18
N GLU A 422 -25.38 -18.52 -5.92
CA GLU A 422 -24.93 -18.60 -7.31
C GLU A 422 -23.53 -18.00 -7.44
N LEU A 423 -22.76 -18.53 -8.38
CA LEU A 423 -21.50 -17.94 -8.82
C LEU A 423 -21.76 -17.07 -10.02
N GLU A 424 -21.52 -15.76 -9.90
CA GLU A 424 -21.40 -14.82 -10.99
C GLU A 424 -19.97 -14.68 -11.42
N CYS A 425 -19.68 -14.80 -12.71
CA CYS A 425 -18.34 -14.73 -13.26
C CYS A 425 -18.38 -14.03 -14.63
N GLU A 426 -17.50 -13.05 -14.84
CA GLU A 426 -17.45 -12.29 -16.10
C GLU A 426 -17.16 -13.16 -17.35
N MET A 427 -16.64 -14.37 -17.15
CA MET A 427 -16.36 -15.32 -18.24
C MET A 427 -17.60 -16.11 -18.68
N LEU A 428 -18.68 -16.05 -17.94
CA LEU A 428 -19.87 -16.85 -18.16
C LEU A 428 -21.04 -15.99 -18.62
N PRO A 429 -21.89 -16.51 -19.53
CA PRO A 429 -23.06 -15.79 -19.99
C PRO A 429 -24.21 -15.77 -18.97
N MET A 430 -24.16 -16.62 -17.94
CA MET A 430 -25.15 -16.72 -16.88
C MET A 430 -24.52 -17.22 -15.59
N ASN A 431 -25.15 -16.94 -14.45
CA ASN A 431 -24.74 -17.43 -13.14
C ASN A 431 -24.83 -18.95 -13.05
N ILE A 432 -23.98 -19.53 -12.22
CA ILE A 432 -24.01 -20.99 -11.93
C ILE A 432 -24.58 -21.19 -10.52
N ALA A 433 -25.64 -21.98 -10.41
CA ALA A 433 -26.16 -22.42 -9.12
C ALA A 433 -25.13 -23.28 -8.39
N MET A 434 -24.84 -22.94 -7.14
CA MET A 434 -23.90 -23.68 -6.29
C MET A 434 -24.63 -24.79 -5.51
N VAL A 435 -23.87 -25.82 -5.13
CA VAL A 435 -24.36 -26.98 -4.38
C VAL A 435 -23.95 -26.84 -2.93
N ARG A 436 -24.90 -26.99 -1.99
CA ARG A 436 -24.68 -26.89 -0.55
C ARG A 436 -24.35 -28.27 0.04
N ASP A 437 -23.34 -28.35 0.90
CA ASP A 437 -23.03 -29.53 1.72
C ASP A 437 -23.74 -29.49 3.11
N SER A 438 -23.50 -30.51 3.92
CA SER A 438 -24.07 -30.65 5.28
C SER A 438 -23.61 -29.58 6.25
N ASP A 439 -22.42 -28.98 6.03
CA ASP A 439 -21.83 -27.97 6.90
C ASP A 439 -22.23 -26.56 6.50
N GLY A 440 -23.11 -26.42 5.50
CA GLY A 440 -23.58 -25.14 4.96
C GLY A 440 -22.55 -24.43 4.06
N VAL A 441 -21.61 -25.20 3.50
CA VAL A 441 -20.66 -24.70 2.51
C VAL A 441 -21.23 -24.94 1.11
N TRP A 442 -21.34 -23.86 0.35
CA TRP A 442 -21.76 -23.90 -1.05
C TRP A 442 -20.53 -23.99 -1.94
N SER A 443 -20.62 -24.80 -3.00
CA SER A 443 -19.52 -24.98 -3.95
C SER A 443 -19.97 -25.03 -5.40
N ALA A 444 -19.13 -24.48 -6.31
CA ALA A 444 -19.24 -24.64 -7.75
C ALA A 444 -17.85 -24.90 -8.34
N GLU A 445 -17.79 -25.69 -9.41
CA GLU A 445 -16.55 -26.02 -10.10
C GLU A 445 -16.63 -25.61 -11.56
N LEU A 446 -15.66 -24.80 -12.02
CA LEU A 446 -15.51 -24.40 -13.41
C LEU A 446 -14.41 -25.21 -14.08
N GLN A 447 -14.73 -25.79 -15.24
CA GLN A 447 -13.79 -26.52 -16.11
C GLN A 447 -13.23 -25.58 -17.19
N GLU A 448 -12.00 -25.81 -17.64
CA GLU A 448 -11.39 -25.20 -18.83
C GLU A 448 -11.05 -23.68 -18.79
N TYR A 449 -11.25 -22.99 -17.65
CA TYR A 449 -10.97 -21.54 -17.53
C TYR A 449 -9.64 -21.24 -16.79
N LEU A 450 -8.70 -22.15 -16.85
CA LEU A 450 -7.53 -22.23 -15.94
C LEU A 450 -6.49 -21.11 -16.15
N PHE A 451 -6.40 -20.52 -17.34
CA PHE A 451 -5.28 -19.63 -17.66
C PHE A 451 -5.66 -18.15 -17.72
N GLU A 452 -6.87 -17.83 -17.36
CA GLU A 452 -7.35 -16.46 -17.45
C GLU A 452 -7.47 -15.82 -16.05
N THR A 453 -7.34 -14.51 -16.02
CA THR A 453 -7.69 -13.69 -14.85
C THR A 453 -9.05 -13.08 -15.11
N PHE A 454 -9.96 -13.19 -14.13
CA PHE A 454 -11.33 -12.68 -14.28
C PHE A 454 -11.92 -12.26 -12.92
N LYS A 455 -12.96 -11.43 -13.00
CA LYS A 455 -13.74 -11.01 -11.84
C LYS A 455 -14.88 -12.00 -11.59
N TYR A 456 -15.18 -12.24 -10.30
CA TYR A 456 -16.33 -13.02 -9.88
C TYR A 456 -16.88 -12.54 -8.54
N CYS A 457 -18.11 -12.92 -8.22
CA CYS A 457 -18.71 -12.77 -6.90
C CYS A 457 -19.71 -13.92 -6.64
N PHE A 458 -20.19 -14.00 -5.43
CA PHE A 458 -21.32 -14.87 -5.09
C PHE A 458 -22.60 -14.05 -5.04
N ILE A 459 -23.70 -14.61 -5.51
CA ILE A 459 -25.05 -14.04 -5.34
C ILE A 459 -25.75 -14.88 -4.27
N VAL A 460 -25.91 -14.33 -3.08
CA VAL A 460 -26.51 -15.00 -1.93
C VAL A 460 -27.91 -14.47 -1.74
N ASP A 461 -28.91 -15.31 -1.97
CA ASP A 461 -30.34 -14.92 -1.95
C ASP A 461 -30.64 -13.62 -2.70
N GLY A 462 -29.98 -13.44 -3.86
CA GLY A 462 -30.10 -12.25 -4.72
C GLY A 462 -29.18 -11.08 -4.35
N THR A 463 -28.35 -11.19 -3.30
CA THR A 463 -27.41 -10.15 -2.88
C THR A 463 -26.00 -10.49 -3.36
N PRO A 464 -25.31 -9.59 -4.10
CA PRO A 464 -23.92 -9.79 -4.52
C PRO A 464 -22.96 -9.67 -3.34
N VAL A 465 -22.03 -10.61 -3.22
CA VAL A 465 -21.07 -10.72 -2.12
C VAL A 465 -19.70 -11.07 -2.69
N ALA A 466 -18.68 -10.28 -2.38
CA ALA A 466 -17.31 -10.66 -2.67
C ALA A 466 -16.92 -11.92 -1.90
N ASP A 467 -16.07 -12.77 -2.48
CA ASP A 467 -15.59 -13.99 -1.81
C ASP A 467 -14.85 -13.65 -0.51
N PRO A 468 -15.40 -14.00 0.66
CA PRO A 468 -14.76 -13.69 1.93
C PRO A 468 -13.41 -14.38 2.12
N SER A 469 -13.15 -15.49 1.39
CA SER A 469 -11.93 -16.28 1.50
C SER A 469 -10.83 -15.82 0.53
N ASN A 470 -11.16 -15.00 -0.47
CA ASN A 470 -10.21 -14.49 -1.43
C ASN A 470 -9.61 -13.14 -0.97
N MET A 471 -8.28 -13.07 -0.89
CA MET A 471 -7.59 -11.83 -0.50
C MET A 471 -7.55 -10.77 -1.62
N TYR A 472 -7.77 -11.15 -2.88
CA TYR A 472 -7.67 -10.28 -4.02
C TYR A 472 -9.04 -9.71 -4.40
N LEU A 473 -9.18 -8.39 -4.21
CA LEU A 473 -10.36 -7.62 -4.59
C LEU A 473 -10.05 -6.72 -5.78
N SER A 474 -11.02 -6.57 -6.68
CA SER A 474 -10.94 -5.59 -7.74
C SER A 474 -11.00 -4.18 -7.14
N PRO A 475 -10.11 -3.27 -7.58
CA PRO A 475 -10.10 -1.89 -7.09
C PRO A 475 -11.16 -1.03 -7.82
N ASP A 476 -12.35 -1.57 -8.05
CA ASP A 476 -13.41 -0.87 -8.76
C ASP A 476 -14.00 0.29 -7.95
N LEU A 477 -14.54 1.29 -8.63
CA LEU A 477 -15.20 2.42 -7.97
C LEU A 477 -16.48 2.00 -7.26
N GLY A 478 -17.23 1.06 -7.86
CA GLY A 478 -18.44 0.46 -7.31
C GLY A 478 -18.18 -0.83 -6.53
N PHE A 479 -19.05 -1.82 -6.74
CA PHE A 479 -18.96 -3.13 -6.10
C PHE A 479 -17.57 -3.78 -6.29
N LYS A 480 -17.03 -4.33 -5.20
CA LYS A 480 -15.71 -5.00 -5.20
C LYS A 480 -15.88 -6.47 -5.54
N TYR A 481 -15.54 -6.83 -6.77
CA TYR A 481 -15.46 -8.23 -7.18
C TYR A 481 -14.22 -8.89 -6.58
N SER A 482 -14.29 -10.18 -6.37
CA SER A 482 -13.10 -10.99 -6.13
C SER A 482 -12.39 -11.29 -7.46
N ILE A 483 -11.07 -11.44 -7.41
CA ILE A 483 -10.25 -11.72 -8.59
C ILE A 483 -9.81 -13.18 -8.54
N ALA A 484 -10.15 -13.95 -9.57
CA ALA A 484 -9.55 -15.25 -9.82
C ALA A 484 -8.36 -15.05 -10.76
N ASP A 485 -7.16 -15.34 -10.29
CA ASP A 485 -5.92 -15.25 -11.06
C ASP A 485 -5.13 -16.54 -10.89
N ASN A 486 -5.12 -17.37 -11.92
CA ASN A 486 -4.51 -18.69 -11.84
C ASN A 486 -3.00 -18.60 -11.65
N PRO A 487 -2.45 -19.15 -10.56
CA PRO A 487 -1.01 -19.14 -10.29
C PRO A 487 -0.16 -19.88 -11.33
N GLN A 488 -0.77 -20.73 -12.18
CA GLN A 488 -0.08 -21.43 -13.28
C GLN A 488 -0.07 -20.62 -14.60
N SER A 489 -0.80 -19.50 -14.67
CA SER A 489 -0.78 -18.63 -15.85
C SER A 489 0.64 -18.07 -16.07
N PRO A 490 1.18 -18.06 -17.32
CA PRO A 490 2.48 -17.46 -17.60
C PRO A 490 2.53 -15.95 -17.31
N PHE A 491 1.38 -15.32 -17.14
CA PHE A 491 1.23 -13.90 -16.79
C PHE A 491 0.84 -13.67 -15.33
N ASN A 492 1.02 -14.67 -14.46
CA ASN A 492 0.90 -14.55 -13.02
C ASN A 492 2.29 -14.52 -12.39
N PHE A 493 2.54 -13.64 -11.43
CA PHE A 493 3.82 -13.54 -10.75
C PHE A 493 4.26 -14.86 -10.08
N ALA A 494 3.30 -15.67 -9.59
CA ALA A 494 3.62 -16.96 -8.99
C ALA A 494 4.31 -17.94 -9.95
N SER A 495 4.04 -17.85 -11.25
CA SER A 495 4.69 -18.67 -12.30
C SER A 495 5.98 -18.08 -12.85
N GLN A 496 6.35 -16.86 -12.42
CA GLN A 496 7.47 -16.07 -12.95
C GLN A 496 8.66 -16.06 -11.98
N GLN A 497 9.04 -17.23 -11.48
CA GLN A 497 10.01 -17.36 -10.39
C GLN A 497 11.47 -17.07 -10.81
N ASP A 498 11.77 -17.18 -12.09
CA ASP A 498 13.11 -17.11 -12.66
C ASP A 498 13.43 -15.78 -13.37
N ILE A 499 12.48 -14.84 -13.35
CA ILE A 499 12.63 -13.58 -14.05
C ILE A 499 12.76 -12.39 -13.09
N GLN A 500 13.32 -11.31 -13.60
CA GLN A 500 13.40 -10.05 -12.87
C GLN A 500 12.15 -9.23 -13.13
N HIS A 501 11.51 -8.75 -12.05
CA HIS A 501 10.30 -7.96 -12.12
C HIS A 501 10.58 -6.46 -12.16
N GLY A 502 9.70 -5.73 -12.85
CA GLY A 502 9.62 -4.28 -12.81
C GLY A 502 8.99 -3.77 -11.51
N ARG A 503 8.68 -2.48 -11.48
CA ARG A 503 8.09 -1.82 -10.31
C ARG A 503 6.89 -1.00 -10.75
N THR A 504 5.79 -1.11 -10.01
CA THR A 504 4.57 -0.34 -10.23
C THR A 504 4.43 0.72 -9.15
N ALA A 505 4.31 1.97 -9.52
CA ALA A 505 4.14 3.08 -8.61
C ALA A 505 2.75 3.72 -8.77
N TYR A 506 2.19 4.21 -7.66
CA TYR A 506 0.87 4.84 -7.61
C TYR A 506 0.98 6.25 -7.05
N ASP A 507 0.38 7.20 -7.77
CA ASP A 507 0.13 8.57 -7.34
C ASP A 507 -1.37 8.74 -7.13
N VAL A 508 -1.79 8.67 -5.87
CA VAL A 508 -3.22 8.73 -5.50
C VAL A 508 -3.79 10.12 -5.76
N GLU A 509 -3.00 11.18 -5.61
CA GLU A 509 -3.48 12.55 -5.80
C GLU A 509 -3.76 12.85 -7.26
N ARG A 510 -2.86 12.40 -8.15
CA ARG A 510 -3.02 12.57 -9.59
C ARG A 510 -3.93 11.52 -10.22
N GLN A 511 -4.33 10.50 -9.48
CA GLN A 511 -5.07 9.34 -9.99
C GLN A 511 -4.35 8.70 -11.17
N GLU A 512 -3.04 8.48 -11.01
CA GLU A 512 -2.15 7.90 -12.02
C GLU A 512 -1.37 6.73 -11.41
N ALA A 513 -1.09 5.74 -12.25
CA ALA A 513 -0.14 4.69 -11.91
C ALA A 513 0.78 4.44 -13.09
N TRP A 514 1.98 3.98 -12.82
CA TRP A 514 2.94 3.65 -13.86
C TRP A 514 3.80 2.47 -13.47
N TYR A 515 4.08 1.64 -14.46
CA TYR A 515 5.03 0.54 -14.36
C TYR A 515 6.31 0.89 -15.12
N MET A 516 7.43 0.56 -14.51
CA MET A 516 8.75 0.65 -15.11
C MET A 516 9.36 -0.75 -15.19
N SER A 517 9.72 -1.16 -16.39
CA SER A 517 10.36 -2.45 -16.62
C SER A 517 11.69 -2.60 -15.86
N PRO A 518 12.12 -3.85 -15.56
CA PRO A 518 13.41 -4.10 -14.92
C PRO A 518 14.56 -3.55 -15.76
N THR A 519 15.56 -2.98 -15.08
CA THR A 519 16.77 -2.50 -15.73
C THR A 519 17.69 -3.67 -16.07
N PRO A 520 18.17 -3.83 -17.30
CA PRO A 520 19.11 -4.90 -17.66
C PRO A 520 20.34 -4.92 -16.75
N GLN A 521 20.78 -6.11 -16.33
CA GLN A 521 21.91 -6.26 -15.39
C GLN A 521 23.21 -5.59 -15.85
N GLN A 522 23.44 -5.42 -17.14
CA GLN A 522 24.61 -4.75 -17.70
C GLN A 522 24.65 -3.23 -17.46
N GLN A 523 23.52 -2.58 -17.14
CA GLN A 523 23.45 -1.16 -16.85
C GLN A 523 23.72 -0.81 -15.38
N GLN A 524 23.82 -1.80 -14.48
CA GLN A 524 24.11 -1.57 -13.05
C GLN A 524 25.57 -1.20 -12.77
N GLN A 525 26.49 -1.28 -13.73
CA GLN A 525 27.92 -0.98 -13.58
C GLN A 525 28.34 0.37 -14.17
N GLY A 526 27.51 1.41 -14.04
CA GLY A 526 27.94 2.80 -14.30
C GLY A 526 27.93 3.27 -15.75
N ALA A 527 27.39 2.48 -16.70
CA ALA A 527 27.18 2.94 -18.07
C ALA A 527 25.89 3.79 -18.16
N MET A 528 25.98 4.93 -18.84
CA MET A 528 24.81 5.79 -19.09
C MET A 528 23.67 4.98 -19.76
N PRO A 529 22.40 5.13 -19.32
CA PRO A 529 21.24 4.41 -19.89
C PRO A 529 21.01 4.68 -21.39
N MET A 530 21.74 5.58 -21.99
CA MET A 530 21.45 6.15 -23.30
C MET A 530 22.22 5.52 -24.48
N MET A 531 23.17 4.60 -24.26
CA MET A 531 24.02 4.16 -25.37
C MET A 531 23.96 2.67 -25.76
N GLY A 532 23.14 1.84 -25.14
CA GLY A 532 23.10 0.41 -25.49
C GLY A 532 21.74 -0.27 -25.55
N GLY A 533 20.73 0.30 -24.96
CA GLY A 533 19.35 -0.18 -25.05
C GLY A 533 18.48 0.92 -25.64
N GLY A 534 17.75 0.66 -26.73
CA GLY A 534 16.85 1.63 -27.33
C GLY A 534 15.89 2.27 -26.32
N MET A 535 15.31 3.41 -26.66
CA MET A 535 14.29 4.07 -25.81
C MET A 535 13.19 3.09 -25.42
N PRO A 536 12.71 3.10 -24.16
CA PRO A 536 11.59 2.26 -23.75
C PRO A 536 10.33 2.59 -24.57
N MET A 537 9.48 1.60 -24.76
CA MET A 537 8.15 1.84 -25.32
C MET A 537 7.28 2.56 -24.27
N PHE A 538 6.47 3.51 -24.71
CA PHE A 538 5.49 4.20 -23.86
C PHE A 538 4.08 3.76 -24.24
N ILE A 539 3.38 3.13 -23.29
CA ILE A 539 2.01 2.63 -23.49
C ILE A 539 1.11 3.28 -22.44
N GLN A 540 0.05 3.92 -22.90
CA GLN A 540 -1.00 4.43 -22.04
C GLN A 540 -2.16 3.44 -21.98
N LEU A 541 -2.56 3.09 -20.75
CA LEU A 541 -3.68 2.21 -20.44
C LEU A 541 -4.80 3.06 -19.83
N VAL A 542 -5.85 3.33 -20.59
CA VAL A 542 -6.98 4.14 -20.13
C VAL A 542 -7.97 3.25 -19.39
N PRO A 543 -8.27 3.52 -18.09
CA PRO A 543 -9.27 2.77 -17.33
C PRO A 543 -10.68 2.93 -17.92
N GLY A 544 -11.55 1.94 -17.71
CA GLY A 544 -12.98 2.02 -18.01
C GLY A 544 -13.76 2.83 -16.97
N ASP A 545 -15.05 3.03 -17.18
CA ASP A 545 -15.88 3.89 -16.33
C ASP A 545 -15.94 3.44 -14.85
N GLY A 546 -15.98 2.15 -14.59
CA GLY A 546 -16.00 1.58 -13.24
C GLY A 546 -14.61 1.28 -12.66
N ASP A 547 -13.54 1.43 -13.46
CA ASP A 547 -12.18 1.06 -13.05
C ASP A 547 -11.51 2.21 -12.29
N THR A 548 -10.44 1.88 -11.52
CA THR A 548 -9.50 2.85 -10.96
C THR A 548 -8.18 2.83 -11.73
N MET A 549 -7.25 3.70 -11.36
CA MET A 549 -5.88 3.68 -11.88
C MET A 549 -5.15 2.34 -11.61
N GLU A 550 -5.53 1.63 -10.54
CA GLU A 550 -4.92 0.36 -10.13
C GLU A 550 -5.40 -0.84 -10.97
N SER A 551 -6.54 -0.70 -11.66
CA SER A 551 -7.26 -1.84 -12.27
C SER A 551 -6.45 -2.57 -13.34
N TRP A 552 -5.69 -1.83 -14.18
CA TRP A 552 -4.84 -2.43 -15.21
C TRP A 552 -3.71 -3.29 -14.64
N PHE A 553 -3.22 -2.97 -13.45
CA PHE A 553 -2.17 -3.75 -12.78
C PHE A 553 -2.78 -4.85 -11.91
N LYS A 554 -3.74 -4.54 -11.02
CA LYS A 554 -4.30 -5.50 -10.07
C LYS A 554 -5.23 -6.54 -10.69
N VAL A 555 -6.02 -6.17 -11.70
CA VAL A 555 -6.90 -7.10 -12.42
C VAL A 555 -6.30 -7.50 -13.76
N GLY A 556 -5.79 -6.51 -14.49
CA GLY A 556 -5.19 -6.70 -15.80
C GLY A 556 -3.85 -7.44 -15.78
N GLY A 557 -3.08 -7.38 -14.68
CA GLY A 557 -1.74 -7.94 -14.58
C GLY A 557 -0.79 -7.38 -15.63
N ALA A 558 -0.93 -6.10 -15.97
CA ALA A 558 -0.21 -5.47 -17.06
C ALA A 558 1.31 -5.49 -16.85
N ASP A 559 1.74 -5.36 -15.59
CA ASP A 559 3.13 -5.48 -15.15
C ASP A 559 3.68 -6.90 -15.33
N ALA A 560 2.94 -7.93 -14.85
CA ALA A 560 3.31 -9.33 -15.01
C ALA A 560 3.39 -9.75 -16.50
N ILE A 561 2.47 -9.25 -17.33
CA ILE A 561 2.50 -9.45 -18.78
C ILE A 561 3.77 -8.83 -19.38
N ALA A 562 4.08 -7.58 -19.02
CA ALA A 562 5.26 -6.90 -19.52
C ALA A 562 6.56 -7.60 -19.08
N ASP A 563 6.69 -7.96 -17.79
CA ASP A 563 7.84 -8.68 -17.25
C ASP A 563 8.10 -9.98 -18.01
N ARG A 564 7.07 -10.79 -18.23
CA ARG A 564 7.19 -12.05 -18.95
C ARG A 564 7.61 -11.85 -20.41
N LEU A 565 7.00 -10.92 -21.11
CA LEU A 565 7.34 -10.66 -22.50
C LEU A 565 8.76 -10.08 -22.68
N ILE A 566 9.24 -9.28 -21.73
CA ILE A 566 10.61 -8.76 -21.70
C ILE A 566 11.59 -9.90 -21.42
N ALA A 567 11.33 -10.74 -20.42
CA ALA A 567 12.17 -11.86 -20.06
C ALA A 567 12.29 -12.88 -21.21
N ASP A 568 11.20 -13.13 -21.95
CA ASP A 568 11.19 -13.97 -23.15
C ASP A 568 11.90 -13.31 -24.36
N GLY A 569 12.37 -12.07 -24.26
CA GLY A 569 12.95 -11.32 -25.37
C GLY A 569 11.98 -10.96 -26.49
N LYS A 570 10.66 -11.06 -26.21
CA LYS A 570 9.58 -10.79 -27.21
C LYS A 570 9.33 -9.29 -27.37
N ILE A 571 9.58 -8.52 -26.32
CA ILE A 571 9.49 -7.06 -26.34
C ILE A 571 10.72 -6.43 -25.69
N ARG A 572 11.00 -5.18 -26.05
CA ARG A 572 11.99 -4.35 -25.39
C ARG A 572 11.41 -3.73 -24.10
N SER A 573 12.26 -3.05 -23.31
CA SER A 573 11.84 -2.32 -22.13
C SER A 573 10.65 -1.38 -22.41
N CYS A 574 9.74 -1.24 -21.46
CA CYS A 574 8.57 -0.39 -21.60
C CYS A 574 8.24 0.35 -20.31
N ILE A 575 7.50 1.44 -20.47
CA ILE A 575 6.81 2.16 -19.41
C ILE A 575 5.32 2.06 -19.73
N LEU A 576 4.55 1.50 -18.79
CA LEU A 576 3.10 1.50 -18.86
C LEU A 576 2.60 2.59 -17.92
N THR A 577 1.63 3.37 -18.34
CA THR A 577 1.00 4.38 -17.49
C THR A 577 -0.51 4.25 -17.54
N THR A 578 -1.17 4.47 -16.41
CA THR A 578 -2.63 4.53 -16.34
C THR A 578 -3.03 5.96 -15.99
N SER A 579 -3.92 6.53 -16.75
CA SER A 579 -4.52 7.84 -16.48
C SER A 579 -5.86 7.94 -17.22
N ARG A 580 -6.85 8.58 -16.58
CA ARG A 580 -8.12 8.91 -17.26
C ARG A 580 -7.95 10.03 -18.30
N MET A 581 -6.98 10.93 -18.07
CA MET A 581 -6.63 11.94 -19.07
C MET A 581 -5.79 11.27 -20.14
N GLU A 582 -6.35 11.17 -21.34
CA GLU A 582 -5.54 10.79 -22.49
C GLU A 582 -4.45 11.84 -22.68
N PHE A 583 -3.21 11.39 -22.80
CA PHE A 583 -2.18 12.27 -23.35
C PHE A 583 -2.57 12.57 -24.79
N MET A 584 -3.42 13.58 -24.96
CA MET A 584 -3.72 14.06 -26.29
C MET A 584 -2.41 14.37 -26.99
N ASN A 585 -2.30 14.02 -28.26
CA ASN A 585 -1.25 14.46 -29.19
C ASN A 585 -1.26 16.01 -29.37
N GLN A 586 -1.56 16.77 -28.32
CA GLN A 586 -1.48 18.21 -28.29
C GLN A 586 -0.10 18.59 -27.78
N GLY A 587 0.89 18.66 -28.70
CA GLY A 587 1.89 19.72 -28.72
C GLY A 587 2.69 20.08 -27.45
N GLN A 588 2.59 19.34 -26.35
CA GLN A 588 3.61 19.36 -25.29
C GLN A 588 4.76 18.45 -25.72
N GLN A 589 5.32 18.80 -26.85
CA GLN A 589 6.66 18.37 -27.22
C GLN A 589 7.60 18.94 -26.17
N MET A 590 8.18 18.08 -25.35
CA MET A 590 9.48 18.47 -24.81
C MET A 590 10.33 18.80 -26.03
N PRO A 591 10.93 20.00 -26.13
CA PRO A 591 11.71 20.35 -27.31
C PRO A 591 12.77 19.27 -27.58
N GLY A 592 12.61 18.53 -28.66
CA GLY A 592 13.54 17.50 -29.10
C GLY A 592 13.13 16.03 -28.91
N PHE A 593 11.96 15.70 -28.29
CA PHE A 593 11.52 14.30 -28.16
C PHE A 593 10.13 14.09 -28.74
N ASN A 594 10.05 13.43 -29.87
CA ASN A 594 8.80 12.94 -30.44
C ASN A 594 8.51 11.53 -29.83
N MET A 595 7.78 11.47 -28.70
CA MET A 595 7.40 10.20 -28.09
C MET A 595 6.17 9.61 -28.79
N ASN A 596 6.31 8.46 -29.43
CA ASN A 596 5.18 7.72 -29.99
C ASN A 596 4.50 6.92 -28.86
N ILE A 597 3.48 7.53 -28.23
CA ILE A 597 2.69 6.91 -27.16
C ILE A 597 1.58 6.11 -27.79
N LYS A 598 1.52 4.81 -27.51
CA LYS A 598 0.39 3.95 -27.91
C LYS A 598 -0.63 3.89 -26.79
N THR A 599 -1.90 3.94 -27.14
CA THR A 599 -3.01 3.96 -26.16
C THR A 599 -3.88 2.73 -26.32
N LEU A 600 -4.23 2.10 -25.20
CA LEU A 600 -5.21 1.02 -25.08
C LEU A 600 -6.33 1.45 -24.13
N ARG A 601 -7.56 1.45 -24.61
CA ARG A 601 -8.72 1.83 -23.79
C ARG A 601 -9.47 0.60 -23.31
N ALA A 602 -9.75 0.55 -22.02
CA ALA A 602 -10.55 -0.51 -21.43
C ALA A 602 -11.98 -0.54 -21.99
N SER A 603 -12.54 0.62 -22.36
CA SER A 603 -13.88 0.74 -22.98
C SER A 603 -14.05 -0.04 -24.29
N ASP A 604 -12.95 -0.29 -25.02
CA ASP A 604 -12.98 -1.01 -26.29
C ASP A 604 -13.14 -2.53 -26.11
N TYR A 605 -13.06 -3.02 -24.88
CA TYR A 605 -13.04 -4.45 -24.55
C TYR A 605 -13.89 -4.71 -23.30
N PRO A 606 -15.00 -5.46 -23.39
CA PRO A 606 -15.94 -5.64 -22.29
C PRO A 606 -15.41 -6.46 -21.12
N THR A 607 -14.48 -7.41 -21.34
CA THR A 607 -13.96 -8.28 -20.27
C THR A 607 -12.45 -8.08 -20.04
N TRP A 608 -11.98 -8.38 -18.84
CA TRP A 608 -10.55 -8.32 -18.52
C TRP A 608 -9.72 -9.30 -19.34
N THR A 609 -10.23 -10.48 -19.64
CA THR A 609 -9.59 -11.41 -20.57
C THR A 609 -9.33 -10.79 -21.95
N GLN A 610 -10.32 -10.07 -22.50
CA GLN A 610 -10.16 -9.40 -23.79
C GLN A 610 -9.16 -8.24 -23.70
N ARG A 611 -9.19 -7.46 -22.60
CA ARG A 611 -8.25 -6.37 -22.33
C ARG A 611 -6.80 -6.88 -22.25
N ARG A 612 -6.55 -7.97 -21.52
CA ARG A 612 -5.24 -8.63 -21.42
C ARG A 612 -4.72 -9.12 -22.78
N ARG A 613 -5.55 -9.79 -23.54
CA ARG A 613 -5.20 -10.24 -24.92
C ARG A 613 -4.90 -9.06 -25.85
N ALA A 614 -5.63 -7.96 -25.73
CA ALA A 614 -5.37 -6.74 -26.49
C ALA A 614 -4.04 -6.09 -26.08
N LEU A 615 -3.72 -6.06 -24.77
CA LEU A 615 -2.46 -5.55 -24.26
C LEU A 615 -1.26 -6.36 -24.79
N VAL A 616 -1.33 -7.69 -24.74
CA VAL A 616 -0.26 -8.56 -25.30
C VAL A 616 -0.04 -8.26 -26.79
N ARG A 617 -1.12 -8.16 -27.58
CA ARG A 617 -1.02 -7.82 -29.02
C ARG A 617 -0.41 -6.43 -29.24
N LEU A 618 -0.82 -5.44 -28.44
CA LEU A 618 -0.29 -4.08 -28.54
C LEU A 618 1.22 -4.04 -28.23
N LEU A 619 1.65 -4.67 -27.13
CA LEU A 619 3.05 -4.73 -26.74
C LEU A 619 3.92 -5.41 -27.80
N LEU A 620 3.49 -6.55 -28.33
CA LEU A 620 4.19 -7.27 -29.38
C LEU A 620 4.29 -6.47 -30.70
N THR A 621 3.25 -5.69 -31.04
CA THR A 621 3.22 -4.86 -32.25
C THR A 621 4.10 -3.63 -32.07
N ALA A 622 3.96 -2.92 -30.96
CA ALA A 622 4.74 -1.72 -30.66
C ALA A 622 6.25 -2.01 -30.57
N SER A 623 6.62 -3.20 -30.13
CA SER A 623 8.03 -3.61 -30.03
C SER A 623 8.71 -3.79 -31.40
N LYS A 624 7.94 -4.07 -32.43
CA LYS A 624 8.48 -4.22 -33.82
C LYS A 624 8.69 -2.88 -34.50
N GLU A 625 8.06 -1.82 -34.04
CA GLU A 625 8.24 -0.48 -34.56
C GLU A 625 9.61 0.06 -34.14
N GLN A 626 10.45 0.45 -35.09
CA GLN A 626 11.73 1.09 -34.76
C GLN A 626 11.48 2.47 -34.13
N PRO A 627 12.23 2.87 -33.08
CA PRO A 627 12.18 4.24 -32.61
C PRO A 627 12.59 5.17 -33.76
N GLN A 628 11.75 6.11 -34.12
CA GLN A 628 12.18 7.20 -34.99
C GLN A 628 13.21 8.03 -34.21
N MET A 629 14.48 7.88 -34.57
CA MET A 629 15.48 8.80 -34.06
C MET A 629 15.13 10.21 -34.54
N PRO A 630 15.22 11.24 -33.68
CA PRO A 630 15.06 12.61 -34.13
C PRO A 630 16.04 12.84 -35.28
N GLN A 631 15.53 13.18 -36.46
CA GLN A 631 16.40 13.69 -37.52
C GLN A 631 16.93 15.02 -37.00
N MET A 632 18.20 15.03 -36.57
CA MET A 632 18.89 16.29 -36.40
C MET A 632 18.83 17.02 -37.75
N PRO A 633 18.45 18.29 -37.80
CA PRO A 633 18.49 19.02 -39.04
C PRO A 633 19.94 19.05 -39.54
N MET A 634 20.26 18.16 -40.47
CA MET A 634 21.45 18.24 -41.30
C MET A 634 21.24 19.37 -42.29
N GLY A 635 21.74 20.57 -42.00
CA GLY A 635 21.71 21.63 -43.01
C GLY A 635 21.77 23.03 -42.44
N GLY A 636 22.78 23.36 -41.70
CA GLY A 636 23.33 24.72 -41.66
C GLY A 636 24.43 24.84 -42.69
N GLN A 637 24.17 25.45 -43.84
CA GLN A 637 25.19 25.87 -44.80
C GLN A 637 26.27 26.62 -44.05
N ARG A 638 27.52 26.14 -44.11
CA ARG A 638 28.68 26.91 -43.65
C ARG A 638 28.76 28.19 -44.51
N PRO A 639 28.87 29.38 -43.92
CA PRO A 639 29.29 30.54 -44.67
C PRO A 639 30.73 30.32 -45.13
N GLN A 640 30.94 30.26 -46.44
CA GLN A 640 32.28 30.39 -47.05
C GLN A 640 32.79 31.81 -46.75
N GLY A 641 34.01 31.87 -46.20
CA GLY A 641 34.82 33.07 -46.21
C GLY A 641 35.16 33.63 -44.83
N MET A 642 36.25 33.10 -44.27
CA MET A 642 37.23 33.91 -43.54
C MET A 642 38.57 33.21 -43.50
N GLN A 643 39.56 33.90 -43.99
CA GLN A 643 40.96 33.52 -44.20
C GLN A 643 41.65 33.18 -42.87
N ARG A 644 42.61 32.25 -42.95
CA ARG A 644 43.62 31.98 -41.93
C ARG A 644 44.36 33.26 -41.53
N GLY A 645 44.23 33.67 -40.29
CA GLY A 645 45.15 34.59 -39.64
C GLY A 645 45.86 33.86 -38.49
N GLN A 646 47.16 33.82 -38.62
CA GLN A 646 48.11 33.39 -37.60
C GLN A 646 47.94 34.27 -36.35
N PHE A 647 47.86 33.66 -35.17
CA PHE A 647 48.26 34.36 -33.96
C PHE A 647 49.14 33.49 -33.07
N GLN A 648 50.30 34.11 -32.84
CA GLN A 648 51.41 33.67 -32.01
C GLN A 648 51.03 33.66 -30.51
N GLN A 649 51.79 32.86 -29.79
CA GLN A 649 51.95 32.83 -28.36
C GLN A 649 52.14 34.22 -27.72
N GLY A 650 51.53 34.48 -26.62
CA GLY A 650 51.84 35.61 -25.76
C GLY A 650 51.41 35.31 -24.32
N GLN A 651 52.36 34.86 -23.52
CA GLN A 651 52.26 34.90 -22.05
C GLN A 651 52.24 36.37 -21.61
N ARG A 652 51.40 36.74 -20.66
CA ARG A 652 51.75 37.72 -19.60
C ARG A 652 50.79 37.71 -18.42
N ARG A 653 51.37 37.79 -17.26
CA ARG A 653 50.84 37.91 -15.89
C ARG A 653 50.29 39.31 -15.58
N MET A 654 49.68 39.38 -14.38
CA MET A 654 49.32 40.49 -13.52
C MET A 654 47.90 41.04 -13.76
N GLY A 655 47.06 41.33 -12.77
CA GLY A 655 47.19 41.64 -11.36
C GLY A 655 46.32 42.89 -11.10
N GLY A 656 45.53 42.88 -10.02
CA GLY A 656 44.83 44.09 -9.52
C GLY A 656 43.34 44.15 -9.91
N GLY A 657 42.35 44.35 -9.04
CA GLY A 657 42.26 45.14 -7.85
C GLY A 657 40.82 45.68 -7.79
N PHE A 658 40.19 45.60 -6.66
CA PHE A 658 38.85 46.13 -6.30
C PHE A 658 38.71 47.65 -6.56
N PRO A 659 37.49 48.20 -6.62
CA PRO A 659 36.65 48.61 -5.51
C PRO A 659 35.13 48.45 -5.80
N GLY A 660 34.18 48.25 -4.87
CA GLY A 660 33.91 48.94 -3.62
C GLY A 660 32.72 49.92 -3.79
N GLY A 661 31.60 49.63 -3.14
CA GLY A 661 30.43 50.52 -2.99
C GLY A 661 29.17 49.67 -2.76
N GLY A 662 28.51 49.61 -1.68
CA GLY A 662 28.30 50.32 -0.46
C GLY A 662 27.06 51.23 -0.53
N PHE A 663 25.91 50.77 0.03
CA PHE A 663 24.78 51.52 0.61
C PHE A 663 23.78 50.47 1.09
N GLY A 664 23.33 50.28 2.33
CA GLY A 664 23.13 51.25 3.40
C GLY A 664 21.64 51.49 3.63
N GLY A 665 21.15 51.10 4.79
CA GLY A 665 19.84 51.47 5.32
C GLY A 665 18.87 50.27 5.47
N GLY A 666 18.38 49.85 6.65
CA GLY A 666 18.15 50.51 7.92
C GLY A 666 16.91 49.85 8.51
N MET A 667 16.99 49.34 9.71
CA MET A 667 15.89 48.78 10.55
C MET A 667 14.80 49.85 10.86
N PRO A 668 13.64 49.46 11.45
CA PRO A 668 13.52 49.07 12.85
C PRO A 668 12.52 47.94 13.16
N MET A 669 12.86 47.10 14.10
CA MET A 669 12.42 46.89 15.49
C MET A 669 10.90 47.04 15.76
N GLY A 670 10.33 46.04 16.38
CA GLY A 670 9.31 46.22 17.39
C GLY A 670 8.29 45.09 17.55
N GLY A 671 8.28 44.50 18.74
CA GLY A 671 7.08 43.92 19.33
C GLY A 671 7.09 42.44 19.66
N GLY A 672 7.60 42.08 20.82
CA GLY A 672 7.41 40.81 21.47
C GLY A 672 6.06 40.74 22.16
N PHE A 673 5.58 39.52 22.33
CA PHE A 673 4.71 39.12 23.43
C PHE A 673 5.06 37.68 23.87
N GLY A 674 5.28 37.56 25.15
CA GLY A 674 5.65 36.35 25.84
C GLY A 674 4.45 35.47 26.22
N PRO A 675 4.66 34.41 26.99
CA PRO A 675 3.87 33.19 27.03
C PRO A 675 2.74 33.24 28.06
N MET A 676 1.68 32.46 27.82
CA MET A 676 0.75 32.05 28.87
C MET A 676 0.42 30.57 28.75
N GLN A 677 0.70 29.88 29.83
CA GLN A 677 0.22 28.65 30.46
C GLN A 677 -0.15 27.46 29.60
#